data_b1e2235603f268ffe2f3ff567ac4f73e
#
_entry.id   b1e2235603f268ffe2f3ff567ac4f73e
#
_cell.length_a   1.000
_cell.length_b   1.000
_cell.length_c   1.000
_cell.angle_alpha   90.00
_cell.angle_beta   90.00
_cell.angle_gamma   90.00
#
_symmetry.space_group_name_H-M   'P 1'
#
loop_
_entity.id
_entity.type
_entity.pdbx_description
1 polymer ?
#
loop_
_entity_poly.entity_id
_entity_poly.type
_entity_poly.pdbx_seq_one_letter_code
_entity_poly.pdbx_strand_id
1 'polypeptide(L)'
;METGSSGGRRLPKTESAEMRWVVPGGAYEEDEIDSSDDGDGGTDTPTAALGSRGGGGGYSDAEEDEEDALLRQRLVRTGPRADSFDVEALDVPGLYRHQEFTMGRSIVLALQTLGVVFGDVGTSPLYTFDIMFNKYPNTSKEDVLGALSLVIYTLILIPLLKYTLIVLWGNDDGEGGIFALYSLICRNAKASLLPNQLPSDTRISSFQLKVPSVELERSLRIKERLETSSMLKKLLLMLVLFGTSMVIADGVVTPAMSVMSAVNGLKVGISSVNEGEVVMISGAFLIVLFSLQRFGTSKVGLAVGPALFIWFCCLSGIGIYNIMKYGTEVLRAFNPIYIYYYFERNPTQAWMSLGGCLLCATGSEAMFADLCYFSVRSVQLTFVCLVLPCLLLGYLGQAAFLMENLTENEQVFFLSIPSQVFWPVVFIATLAALIASRTMTTAIFSIIKQATALGCFPRLKIIHTSRKFMGQIYIPVMNWFLLVSCLAFVMTFGSINEIGNAYGIAELGVMMMTTILVTIIMLLIWQVNIIVVLCFLTLFLGLELFFFSSVLGSVADGSWVLLVFAAVLYLVMYIWNYGTKLKYETEVKQKLSMDLMMDLGCNLGTVRAPGIGLLYNELVRGVPAIFGHFLTTMPAIHSMIIFVCIKWVPVPVVPQNERFLFRRVCPKNYHMFRCIARYGHRKGSAWLQTFRLIIMLY
;
A
#
# COMPACT_ATOMS: atom_id res chain seq x y z
N MET A 1 65.26 -23.89 -28.85
CA MET A 1 65.85 -22.53 -28.84
C MET A 1 64.71 -21.63 -28.36
N GLU A 2 64.85 -21.29 -27.13
CA GLU A 2 64.75 -20.00 -26.42
C GLU A 2 63.30 -19.51 -26.30
N THR A 3 62.64 -19.74 -25.17
CA THR A 3 62.66 -19.01 -23.87
C THR A 3 62.20 -17.55 -23.98
N GLY A 4 61.03 -17.27 -23.40
CA GLY A 4 60.45 -15.94 -23.24
C GLY A 4 59.34 -15.94 -22.18
N SER A 5 59.77 -15.87 -20.97
CA SER A 5 59.21 -15.32 -19.74
C SER A 5 57.82 -14.67 -19.79
N SER A 6 56.84 -15.28 -19.15
CA SER A 6 55.55 -14.72 -18.78
C SER A 6 55.63 -14.02 -17.43
N GLY A 7 55.49 -12.70 -17.45
CA GLY A 7 55.34 -11.87 -16.26
C GLY A 7 53.90 -11.98 -15.72
N GLY A 8 53.72 -12.80 -14.71
CA GLY A 8 52.46 -12.87 -13.97
C GLY A 8 52.26 -11.64 -13.09
N ARG A 9 51.30 -10.79 -13.46
CA ARG A 9 50.74 -9.78 -12.55
C ARG A 9 49.95 -10.47 -11.44
N ARG A 10 50.53 -10.51 -10.23
CA ARG A 10 49.75 -10.85 -9.02
C ARG A 10 48.72 -9.76 -8.77
N LEU A 11 47.46 -10.13 -8.86
CA LEU A 11 46.35 -9.37 -8.29
C LEU A 11 46.50 -9.32 -6.76
N PRO A 12 46.23 -8.17 -6.11
CA PRO A 12 46.24 -8.12 -4.66
C PRO A 12 45.08 -8.97 -4.13
N LYS A 13 45.40 -9.83 -3.16
CA LYS A 13 44.41 -10.54 -2.36
C LYS A 13 43.52 -9.49 -1.68
N THR A 14 42.28 -9.38 -2.08
CA THR A 14 41.22 -8.76 -1.28
C THR A 14 41.09 -9.62 -0.03
N GLU A 15 41.53 -9.11 1.08
CA GLU A 15 41.17 -9.60 2.40
C GLU A 15 39.65 -9.52 2.47
N SER A 16 39.02 -10.69 2.58
CA SER A 16 37.62 -10.79 2.96
C SER A 16 37.50 -10.13 4.32
N ALA A 17 36.78 -8.98 4.36
CA ALA A 17 36.42 -8.35 5.62
C ALA A 17 35.47 -9.32 6.35
N GLU A 18 36.06 -10.18 7.17
CA GLU A 18 35.34 -10.90 8.21
C GLU A 18 34.67 -9.82 9.07
N MET A 19 33.35 -9.76 9.04
CA MET A 19 32.57 -8.96 9.97
C MET A 19 32.75 -9.54 11.37
N ARG A 20 33.78 -9.09 12.07
CA ARG A 20 33.97 -9.31 13.50
C ARG A 20 32.87 -8.55 14.23
N TRP A 21 31.91 -9.28 14.77
CA TRP A 21 31.02 -8.76 15.78
C TRP A 21 31.88 -8.49 17.03
N VAL A 22 32.24 -7.25 17.27
CA VAL A 22 32.85 -6.84 18.52
C VAL A 22 31.77 -6.88 19.58
N VAL A 23 31.76 -7.98 20.32
CA VAL A 23 31.18 -7.99 21.66
C VAL A 23 32.06 -7.02 22.45
N PRO A 24 31.54 -5.98 23.11
CA PRO A 24 32.37 -5.17 24.00
C PRO A 24 32.76 -6.01 25.20
N GLY A 25 33.86 -6.70 25.07
CA GLY A 25 34.57 -7.27 26.21
C GLY A 25 35.21 -6.11 26.95
N GLY A 26 34.79 -5.87 28.16
CA GLY A 26 35.46 -4.92 29.04
C GLY A 26 36.90 -5.39 29.25
N ALA A 27 37.84 -4.60 28.79
CA ALA A 27 39.20 -4.66 29.27
C ALA A 27 39.14 -4.27 30.75
N TYR A 28 39.51 -5.19 31.60
CA TYR A 28 39.88 -4.90 32.98
C TYR A 28 41.29 -4.40 32.93
N GLU A 29 41.54 -3.12 33.07
CA GLU A 29 42.75 -2.60 33.62
C GLU A 29 42.62 -2.73 35.14
N GLU A 30 43.49 -3.56 35.74
CA GLU A 30 43.78 -3.57 37.16
C GLU A 30 44.64 -2.32 37.41
N ASP A 31 44.02 -1.25 37.93
CA ASP A 31 44.74 -0.14 38.52
C ASP A 31 45.05 -0.52 39.97
N GLU A 32 46.33 -0.72 40.24
CA GLU A 32 46.91 -0.76 41.57
C GLU A 32 46.62 0.56 42.30
N ILE A 33 46.14 0.39 43.52
CA ILE A 33 45.93 1.47 44.50
C ILE A 33 47.33 1.89 44.98
N ASP A 34 47.76 3.08 44.67
CA ASP A 34 48.79 3.76 45.43
C ASP A 34 48.21 5.02 46.10
N SER A 35 48.43 5.01 47.40
CA SER A 35 47.96 6.01 48.37
C SER A 35 48.94 7.16 48.46
N SER A 36 48.49 8.40 48.38
CA SER A 36 49.03 9.56 49.14
C SER A 36 48.16 10.80 48.88
N ASP A 37 47.37 11.19 49.77
CA ASP A 37 47.50 12.25 50.80
C ASP A 37 47.62 13.70 50.29
N ASP A 38 46.89 14.56 50.98
CA ASP A 38 46.96 16.01 51.10
C ASP A 38 46.17 16.96 50.18
N GLY A 39 45.17 17.59 50.81
CA GLY A 39 45.19 19.06 51.00
C GLY A 39 44.07 19.91 50.40
N ASP A 40 43.12 20.18 51.26
CA ASP A 40 42.63 21.55 51.57
C ASP A 40 41.84 22.40 50.52
N GLY A 41 40.70 22.87 50.99
CA GLY A 41 40.28 24.25 50.71
C GLY A 41 38.96 24.52 49.99
N GLY A 42 37.92 24.76 50.79
CA GLY A 42 37.14 26.00 50.64
C GLY A 42 35.80 25.98 49.92
N THR A 43 34.75 25.90 50.73
CA THR A 43 33.59 26.83 50.77
C THR A 43 32.91 27.25 49.47
N ASP A 44 31.63 26.98 49.29
CA ASP A 44 30.49 27.80 49.66
C ASP A 44 29.17 27.22 49.15
N THR A 45 28.23 27.04 50.07
CA THR A 45 26.80 26.90 49.83
C THR A 45 26.16 28.28 49.71
N PRO A 46 24.95 28.41 49.13
CA PRO A 46 23.76 28.40 49.93
C PRO A 46 22.49 27.73 49.32
N THR A 47 21.85 26.98 50.16
CA THR A 47 20.46 27.01 50.68
C THR A 47 19.31 27.56 49.83
N ALA A 48 18.29 26.80 49.91
CA ALA A 48 16.86 27.00 50.13
C ALA A 48 15.99 26.53 48.94
N ALA A 49 14.84 25.96 49.07
CA ALA A 49 13.95 25.54 50.15
C ALA A 49 12.85 24.67 49.57
N LEU A 50 12.43 23.70 50.35
CA LEU A 50 11.07 23.20 50.58
C LEU A 50 10.00 23.16 49.47
N GLY A 51 9.41 21.95 49.31
CA GLY A 51 8.06 21.79 48.80
C GLY A 51 7.66 20.37 48.46
N SER A 52 7.39 19.56 49.47
CA SER A 52 6.24 18.67 49.70
C SER A 52 5.76 17.66 48.61
N ARG A 53 5.90 16.38 48.94
CA ARG A 53 4.94 15.25 48.87
C ARG A 53 4.22 14.89 47.58
N GLY A 54 4.36 13.62 47.25
CA GLY A 54 3.36 12.84 46.54
C GLY A 54 3.93 11.64 45.79
N GLY A 55 3.94 10.52 46.39
CA GLY A 55 4.30 9.19 46.20
C GLY A 55 4.08 8.49 44.86
N GLY A 56 4.89 7.48 44.63
CA GLY A 56 4.49 6.30 43.88
C GLY A 56 5.22 6.02 42.59
N GLY A 57 6.28 5.24 42.61
CA GLY A 57 6.51 4.26 41.55
C GLY A 57 7.03 4.74 40.21
N GLY A 58 8.28 5.16 40.10
CA GLY A 58 8.84 5.54 38.82
C GLY A 58 10.34 5.36 38.65
N TYR A 59 11.00 4.53 39.47
CA TYR A 59 12.48 4.42 39.43
C TYR A 59 13.04 3.49 38.36
N SER A 60 12.26 2.55 37.82
CA SER A 60 12.75 1.62 36.81
C SER A 60 12.80 2.17 35.37
N ASP A 61 11.94 3.14 35.04
CA ASP A 61 11.87 3.69 33.68
C ASP A 61 12.92 4.81 33.45
N ALA A 62 13.35 5.52 34.51
CA ALA A 62 14.37 6.54 34.42
C ALA A 62 15.78 5.96 34.24
N GLU A 63 16.10 4.87 34.91
CA GLU A 63 17.39 4.17 34.72
C GLU A 63 17.47 3.50 33.35
N GLU A 64 16.36 2.91 32.81
CA GLU A 64 16.35 2.39 31.45
C GLU A 64 16.47 3.52 30.40
N ASP A 65 15.94 4.72 30.66
CA ASP A 65 16.07 5.86 29.77
C ASP A 65 17.45 6.51 29.84
N GLU A 66 18.15 6.52 30.98
CA GLU A 66 19.55 6.95 31.10
C GLU A 66 20.51 5.96 30.46
N GLU A 67 20.30 4.65 30.62
CA GLU A 67 21.07 3.63 29.91
C GLU A 67 20.85 3.70 28.39
N ASP A 68 19.64 4.00 27.93
CA ASP A 68 19.36 4.25 26.52
C ASP A 68 20.03 5.55 26.03
N ALA A 69 20.16 6.57 26.87
CA ALA A 69 20.88 7.80 26.54
C ALA A 69 22.41 7.59 26.47
N LEU A 70 22.98 6.79 27.39
CA LEU A 70 24.38 6.39 27.39
C LEU A 70 24.72 5.45 26.21
N LEU A 71 23.82 4.51 25.87
CA LEU A 71 23.94 3.69 24.67
C LEU A 71 23.80 4.51 23.38
N ARG A 72 23.05 5.59 23.38
CA ARG A 72 22.98 6.56 22.28
C ARG A 72 24.33 7.25 22.04
N GLN A 73 25.09 7.53 23.09
CA GLN A 73 26.44 8.10 22.97
C GLN A 73 27.49 7.04 22.57
N ARG A 74 27.33 5.77 22.98
CA ARG A 74 28.25 4.66 22.62
C ARG A 74 27.98 4.04 21.25
N LEU A 75 26.81 4.24 20.67
CA LEU A 75 26.52 3.87 19.27
C LEU A 75 27.07 4.93 18.31
N VAL A 76 28.31 5.38 18.52
CA VAL A 76 29.06 6.06 17.48
C VAL A 76 29.33 5.03 16.38
N ARG A 77 28.69 5.20 15.27
CA ARG A 77 28.90 4.41 14.05
C ARG A 77 30.35 4.57 13.62
N THR A 78 31.15 3.53 13.77
CA THR A 78 32.55 3.49 13.34
C THR A 78 32.72 3.06 11.87
N GLY A 79 31.66 3.07 11.09
CA GLY A 79 31.70 2.76 9.67
C GLY A 79 31.06 3.85 8.80
N PRO A 80 31.38 3.94 7.51
CA PRO A 80 30.76 4.88 6.61
C PRO A 80 29.26 4.67 6.61
N ARG A 81 28.50 5.78 6.68
CA ARG A 81 27.04 5.76 6.48
C ARG A 81 26.79 5.18 5.10
N ALA A 82 26.09 4.06 5.05
CA ALA A 82 25.47 3.65 3.80
C ALA A 82 24.37 4.68 3.51
N ASP A 83 24.65 5.59 2.60
CA ASP A 83 23.64 6.48 2.04
C ASP A 83 22.62 5.64 1.29
N SER A 84 21.42 6.15 1.09
CA SER A 84 20.33 5.44 0.41
C SER A 84 20.71 4.93 -0.99
N PHE A 85 21.78 5.45 -1.57
CA PHE A 85 22.41 4.98 -2.81
C PHE A 85 23.27 3.72 -2.62
N ASP A 86 23.87 3.52 -1.44
CA ASP A 86 24.72 2.36 -1.15
C ASP A 86 23.92 1.10 -0.78
N VAL A 87 22.64 1.24 -0.45
CA VAL A 87 21.72 0.09 -0.29
C VAL A 87 21.52 -0.64 -1.61
N GLU A 88 21.69 0.04 -2.75
CA GLU A 88 21.73 -0.57 -4.09
C GLU A 88 23.02 -1.37 -4.33
N ALA A 89 24.11 -1.06 -3.63
CA ALA A 89 25.41 -1.72 -3.80
C ALA A 89 25.59 -2.97 -2.92
N LEU A 90 24.76 -3.18 -1.91
CA LEU A 90 24.72 -4.43 -1.17
C LEU A 90 24.04 -5.50 -2.02
N ASP A 91 24.79 -6.47 -2.48
CA ASP A 91 24.33 -7.69 -3.16
C ASP A 91 23.42 -8.51 -2.23
N VAL A 92 22.21 -7.98 -2.00
CA VAL A 92 21.13 -8.76 -1.42
C VAL A 92 20.49 -9.52 -2.59
N PRO A 93 20.56 -10.87 -2.62
CA PRO A 93 19.90 -11.62 -3.67
C PRO A 93 18.40 -11.30 -3.65
N GLY A 94 17.93 -10.49 -4.59
CA GLY A 94 16.53 -10.07 -4.70
C GLY A 94 16.24 -8.58 -4.57
N LEU A 95 17.21 -7.71 -4.24
CA LEU A 95 17.05 -6.28 -4.46
C LEU A 95 17.37 -5.98 -5.93
N TYR A 96 16.42 -5.37 -6.62
CA TYR A 96 16.60 -4.96 -7.99
C TYR A 96 17.74 -3.94 -8.09
N ARG A 97 18.92 -4.42 -8.50
CA ARG A 97 19.91 -3.58 -9.15
C ARG A 97 19.21 -2.98 -10.39
N HIS A 98 19.32 -1.69 -10.63
CA HIS A 98 19.04 -1.12 -11.95
C HIS A 98 19.97 -1.82 -12.96
N GLN A 99 19.59 -3.04 -13.36
CA GLN A 99 20.19 -3.68 -14.52
C GLN A 99 19.68 -2.86 -15.72
N GLU A 100 20.62 -2.35 -16.49
CA GLU A 100 20.34 -1.91 -17.85
C GLU A 100 19.69 -3.07 -18.58
N PHE A 101 18.37 -3.02 -18.69
CA PHE A 101 17.61 -4.08 -19.33
C PHE A 101 17.88 -4.02 -20.83
N THR A 102 18.30 -5.12 -21.40
CA THR A 102 18.26 -5.31 -22.86
C THR A 102 16.88 -4.95 -23.38
N MET A 103 16.81 -4.25 -24.53
CA MET A 103 15.57 -3.69 -25.11
C MET A 103 14.41 -4.70 -25.14
N GLY A 104 14.70 -5.98 -25.48
CA GLY A 104 13.70 -7.06 -25.45
C GLY A 104 13.13 -7.35 -24.06
N ARG A 105 13.93 -7.25 -22.99
CA ARG A 105 13.47 -7.45 -21.62
C ARG A 105 12.61 -6.29 -21.12
N SER A 106 12.90 -5.07 -21.58
CA SER A 106 12.09 -3.88 -21.30
C SER A 106 10.71 -3.96 -21.95
N ILE A 107 10.62 -4.48 -23.20
CA ILE A 107 9.33 -4.70 -23.88
C ILE A 107 8.49 -5.75 -23.15
N VAL A 108 9.08 -6.87 -22.74
CA VAL A 108 8.37 -7.90 -21.95
C VAL A 108 7.88 -7.31 -20.63
N LEU A 109 8.68 -6.48 -19.97
CA LEU A 109 8.31 -5.83 -18.73
C LEU A 109 7.15 -4.83 -18.95
N ALA A 110 7.18 -4.05 -20.03
CA ALA A 110 6.10 -3.13 -20.39
C ALA A 110 4.80 -3.87 -20.71
N LEU A 111 4.85 -4.98 -21.43
CA LEU A 111 3.68 -5.84 -21.68
C LEU A 111 3.13 -6.45 -20.36
N GLN A 112 3.99 -6.85 -19.44
CA GLN A 112 3.57 -7.34 -18.13
C GLN A 112 2.95 -6.22 -17.29
N THR A 113 3.51 -5.00 -17.35
CA THR A 113 2.94 -3.82 -16.70
C THR A 113 1.53 -3.56 -17.22
N LEU A 114 1.33 -3.65 -18.55
CA LEU A 114 0.03 -3.46 -19.17
C LEU A 114 -1.02 -4.42 -18.57
N GLY A 115 -0.68 -5.71 -18.45
CA GLY A 115 -1.60 -6.74 -17.98
C GLY A 115 -1.89 -6.72 -16.48
N VAL A 116 -0.98 -6.18 -15.67
CA VAL A 116 -1.11 -6.19 -14.21
C VAL A 116 -1.68 -4.88 -13.68
N VAL A 117 -1.35 -3.75 -14.31
CA VAL A 117 -1.65 -2.41 -13.78
C VAL A 117 -2.87 -1.78 -14.46
N PHE A 118 -3.03 -1.98 -15.79
CA PHE A 118 -4.02 -1.25 -16.59
C PHE A 118 -5.25 -2.04 -16.99
N GLY A 119 -5.49 -3.20 -16.36
CA GLY A 119 -6.66 -4.03 -16.66
C GLY A 119 -7.98 -3.29 -16.46
N ASP A 120 -8.12 -2.68 -15.31
CA ASP A 120 -9.37 -2.04 -14.88
C ASP A 120 -9.66 -0.76 -15.68
N VAL A 121 -8.68 0.15 -15.79
CA VAL A 121 -8.80 1.37 -16.62
C VAL A 121 -9.19 1.04 -18.06
N GLY A 122 -8.71 -0.10 -18.60
CA GLY A 122 -8.99 -0.53 -19.97
C GLY A 122 -10.42 -0.99 -20.22
N THR A 123 -11.17 -1.35 -19.19
CA THR A 123 -12.56 -1.84 -19.31
C THR A 123 -13.62 -0.76 -19.12
N SER A 124 -13.26 0.41 -18.62
CA SER A 124 -14.19 1.54 -18.43
C SER A 124 -14.98 1.92 -19.69
N PRO A 125 -14.46 1.86 -20.95
CA PRO A 125 -15.25 2.16 -22.13
C PRO A 125 -16.44 1.23 -22.35
N LEU A 126 -16.52 0.08 -21.69
CA LEU A 126 -17.64 -0.86 -21.83
C LEU A 126 -18.93 -0.36 -21.19
N TYR A 127 -18.83 0.55 -20.21
CA TYR A 127 -19.99 0.92 -19.39
C TYR A 127 -20.16 2.43 -19.12
N THR A 128 -19.13 3.25 -19.37
CA THR A 128 -19.15 4.68 -19.01
C THR A 128 -20.30 5.44 -19.67
N PHE A 129 -20.46 5.35 -20.98
CA PHE A 129 -21.54 6.05 -21.69
C PHE A 129 -22.91 5.44 -21.38
N ASP A 130 -23.00 4.13 -21.21
CA ASP A 130 -24.25 3.45 -20.83
C ASP A 130 -24.80 4.02 -19.53
N ILE A 131 -23.95 4.20 -18.51
CA ILE A 131 -24.36 4.72 -17.20
C ILE A 131 -24.60 6.23 -17.26
N MET A 132 -23.81 6.99 -18.04
CA MET A 132 -24.01 8.43 -18.20
C MET A 132 -25.37 8.77 -18.76
N PHE A 133 -25.86 8.00 -19.73
CA PHE A 133 -27.04 8.33 -20.51
C PHE A 133 -28.30 7.50 -20.17
N ASN A 134 -28.18 6.56 -19.23
CA ASN A 134 -29.29 5.68 -18.85
C ASN A 134 -30.50 6.44 -18.29
N LYS A 135 -30.26 7.33 -17.29
CA LYS A 135 -31.37 8.09 -16.66
C LYS A 135 -31.89 9.22 -17.52
N TYR A 136 -31.03 9.82 -18.34
CA TYR A 136 -31.30 10.99 -19.13
C TYR A 136 -30.75 10.82 -20.54
N PRO A 137 -31.53 10.27 -21.48
CA PRO A 137 -31.12 10.07 -22.85
C PRO A 137 -30.70 11.37 -23.52
N ASN A 138 -29.71 11.29 -24.42
CA ASN A 138 -29.26 12.43 -25.18
C ASN A 138 -30.34 12.96 -26.10
N THR A 139 -30.52 14.28 -26.09
CA THR A 139 -31.50 14.94 -26.93
C THR A 139 -30.87 15.60 -28.17
N SER A 140 -29.58 15.88 -28.14
CA SER A 140 -28.88 16.55 -29.23
C SER A 140 -27.44 16.07 -29.43
N LYS A 141 -26.91 16.25 -30.66
CA LYS A 141 -25.49 15.97 -31.00
C LYS A 141 -24.53 16.79 -30.13
N GLU A 142 -24.90 17.99 -29.74
CA GLU A 142 -24.08 18.87 -28.93
C GLU A 142 -24.03 18.42 -27.45
N ASP A 143 -25.06 17.71 -26.96
CA ASP A 143 -25.03 17.12 -25.62
C ASP A 143 -24.05 15.95 -25.57
N VAL A 144 -23.97 15.15 -26.64
CA VAL A 144 -22.97 14.10 -26.79
C VAL A 144 -21.54 14.69 -26.82
N LEU A 145 -21.34 15.81 -27.55
CA LEU A 145 -20.04 16.51 -27.57
C LEU A 145 -19.67 17.03 -26.18
N GLY A 146 -20.62 17.61 -25.45
CA GLY A 146 -20.38 18.09 -24.09
C GLY A 146 -20.04 16.98 -23.11
N ALA A 147 -20.79 15.88 -23.16
CA ALA A 147 -20.52 14.68 -22.36
C ALA A 147 -19.16 14.04 -22.69
N LEU A 148 -18.81 13.94 -23.98
CA LEU A 148 -17.50 13.46 -24.40
C LEU A 148 -16.38 14.39 -23.92
N SER A 149 -16.56 15.72 -24.05
CA SER A 149 -15.60 16.69 -23.54
C SER A 149 -15.37 16.50 -22.05
N LEU A 150 -16.42 16.25 -21.28
CA LEU A 150 -16.31 15.96 -19.85
C LEU A 150 -15.52 14.68 -19.56
N VAL A 151 -15.74 13.60 -20.32
CA VAL A 151 -14.96 12.35 -20.23
C VAL A 151 -13.48 12.58 -20.56
N ILE A 152 -13.17 13.31 -21.65
CA ILE A 152 -11.78 13.62 -22.04
C ILE A 152 -11.05 14.36 -20.93
N TYR A 153 -11.64 15.42 -20.39
CA TYR A 153 -11.00 16.21 -19.33
C TYR A 153 -10.92 15.46 -18.01
N THR A 154 -11.86 14.59 -17.70
CA THR A 154 -11.78 13.70 -16.53
C THR A 154 -10.60 12.72 -16.65
N LEU A 155 -10.39 12.11 -17.83
CA LEU A 155 -9.24 11.25 -18.11
C LEU A 155 -7.90 12.01 -18.03
N ILE A 156 -7.86 13.24 -18.46
CA ILE A 156 -6.65 14.09 -18.40
C ILE A 156 -6.38 14.51 -16.94
N LEU A 157 -7.40 14.95 -16.20
CA LEU A 157 -7.20 15.50 -14.86
C LEU A 157 -6.96 14.41 -13.80
N ILE A 158 -7.73 13.32 -13.81
CA ILE A 158 -7.67 12.30 -12.76
C ILE A 158 -6.62 11.23 -13.09
N PRO A 159 -6.77 10.32 -14.08
CA PRO A 159 -5.80 9.26 -14.30
C PRO A 159 -4.41 9.79 -14.71
N LEU A 160 -4.36 10.82 -15.60
CA LEU A 160 -3.08 11.33 -16.09
C LEU A 160 -2.44 12.29 -15.08
N LEU A 161 -3.06 13.46 -14.84
CA LEU A 161 -2.41 14.54 -14.09
C LEU A 161 -2.29 14.19 -12.60
N LYS A 162 -3.37 13.74 -11.95
CA LYS A 162 -3.35 13.42 -10.53
C LYS A 162 -2.55 12.14 -10.28
N TYR A 163 -2.98 10.99 -10.86
CA TYR A 163 -2.40 9.70 -10.52
C TYR A 163 -1.05 9.46 -11.19
N THR A 164 -1.00 9.51 -12.52
CA THR A 164 0.21 9.13 -13.27
C THR A 164 1.37 10.10 -13.05
N LEU A 165 1.13 11.41 -13.01
CA LEU A 165 2.20 12.39 -12.88
C LEU A 165 2.55 12.74 -11.43
N ILE A 166 1.61 12.66 -10.47
CA ILE A 166 1.82 13.11 -9.09
C ILE A 166 1.79 11.95 -8.10
N VAL A 167 0.66 11.23 -7.98
CA VAL A 167 0.44 10.24 -6.91
C VAL A 167 1.42 9.07 -6.98
N LEU A 168 1.77 8.59 -8.18
CA LEU A 168 2.73 7.47 -8.35
C LEU A 168 4.10 7.73 -7.71
N TRP A 169 4.50 8.99 -7.52
CA TRP A 169 5.72 9.35 -6.81
C TRP A 169 5.61 9.19 -5.29
N GLY A 170 4.39 9.09 -4.76
CA GLY A 170 4.10 8.83 -3.34
C GLY A 170 4.24 7.36 -2.93
N ASN A 171 5.02 6.57 -3.66
CA ASN A 171 5.26 5.17 -3.33
C ASN A 171 6.31 4.98 -2.22
N ASP A 172 6.23 3.87 -1.49
CA ASP A 172 7.17 3.46 -0.46
C ASP A 172 8.01 2.27 -0.96
N ASP A 173 9.21 2.54 -1.47
CA ASP A 173 10.12 1.56 -2.09
C ASP A 173 9.42 0.67 -3.16
N GLY A 174 8.57 1.29 -3.97
CA GLY A 174 7.80 0.63 -5.02
C GLY A 174 6.50 -0.04 -4.54
N GLU A 175 6.09 0.11 -3.30
CA GLU A 175 4.74 -0.23 -2.84
C GLU A 175 3.85 1.02 -2.82
N GLY A 176 2.67 0.91 -3.42
CA GLY A 176 1.68 1.99 -3.50
C GLY A 176 0.44 1.71 -2.66
N GLY A 177 -0.55 2.58 -2.80
CA GLY A 177 -1.84 2.50 -2.11
C GLY A 177 -1.88 3.30 -0.80
N ILE A 178 -3.07 3.38 -0.21
CA ILE A 178 -3.37 4.21 0.97
C ILE A 178 -2.47 3.87 2.17
N PHE A 179 -2.23 2.57 2.43
CA PHE A 179 -1.35 2.15 3.53
C PHE A 179 0.12 2.45 3.29
N ALA A 180 0.59 2.48 2.05
CA ALA A 180 1.95 2.90 1.73
C ALA A 180 2.13 4.40 2.05
N LEU A 181 1.16 5.24 1.67
CA LEU A 181 1.16 6.66 2.03
C LEU A 181 1.14 6.85 3.56
N TYR A 182 0.31 6.09 4.27
CA TYR A 182 0.26 6.12 5.72
C TYR A 182 1.57 5.67 6.37
N SER A 183 2.19 4.62 5.86
CA SER A 183 3.49 4.11 6.29
C SER A 183 4.57 5.18 6.17
N LEU A 184 4.62 5.87 5.01
CA LEU A 184 5.51 7.01 4.77
C LEU A 184 5.32 8.13 5.81
N ILE A 185 4.07 8.53 6.08
CA ILE A 185 3.75 9.57 7.05
C ILE A 185 4.16 9.12 8.47
N CYS A 186 3.80 7.89 8.88
CA CYS A 186 4.13 7.36 10.20
C CYS A 186 5.63 7.26 10.45
N ARG A 187 6.40 6.90 9.44
CA ARG A 187 7.86 6.79 9.52
C ARG A 187 8.52 8.16 9.69
N ASN A 188 8.04 9.17 8.96
CA ASN A 188 8.62 10.50 9.00
C ASN A 188 8.17 11.33 10.22
N ALA A 189 6.93 11.17 10.70
CA ALA A 189 6.33 11.97 11.76
C ALA A 189 6.01 11.20 13.04
N LYS A 190 6.50 9.96 13.23
CA LYS A 190 6.17 9.09 14.39
C LYS A 190 4.68 9.10 14.74
N ALA A 191 3.84 9.10 13.72
CA ALA A 191 2.39 9.28 13.86
C ALA A 191 1.65 7.98 14.21
N SER A 192 2.33 6.84 14.31
CA SER A 192 1.72 5.56 14.66
C SER A 192 1.14 5.58 16.08
N LEU A 193 -0.05 5.02 16.24
CA LEU A 193 -0.72 4.88 17.54
C LEU A 193 -0.32 3.59 18.27
N LEU A 194 0.42 2.68 17.63
CA LEU A 194 0.90 1.48 18.29
C LEU A 194 2.06 1.82 19.23
N PRO A 195 1.95 1.51 20.52
CA PRO A 195 2.91 1.92 21.54
C PRO A 195 4.24 1.13 21.52
N ASN A 196 4.38 0.16 20.63
CA ASN A 196 5.57 -0.71 20.54
C ASN A 196 6.70 -0.14 19.65
N GLN A 197 6.67 1.12 19.27
CA GLN A 197 7.71 1.73 18.45
C GLN A 197 8.97 2.06 19.27
N LEU A 198 10.12 1.61 18.78
CA LEU A 198 11.42 1.98 19.32
C LEU A 198 11.94 3.23 18.61
N PRO A 199 12.70 4.10 19.31
CA PRO A 199 13.41 5.22 18.68
C PRO A 199 14.33 4.79 17.54
N SER A 200 14.86 3.57 17.60
CA SER A 200 15.71 2.98 16.55
C SER A 200 14.93 2.58 15.28
N ASP A 201 13.62 2.40 15.35
CA ASP A 201 12.80 2.06 14.17
C ASP A 201 12.63 3.25 13.23
N THR A 202 12.67 4.47 13.77
CA THR A 202 12.61 5.71 12.98
C THR A 202 13.92 6.03 12.26
N ARG A 203 15.05 5.39 12.64
CA ARG A 203 16.35 5.59 12.00
C ARG A 203 16.56 4.70 10.76
N ILE A 204 15.65 3.78 10.51
CA ILE A 204 15.69 2.91 9.31
C ILE A 204 15.43 3.72 8.03
N SER A 205 14.82 4.92 8.16
CA SER A 205 14.67 5.85 7.04
C SER A 205 15.90 6.73 6.88
N SER A 206 16.42 6.82 5.66
CA SER A 206 17.55 7.66 5.28
C SER A 206 17.31 9.13 5.62
N PHE A 207 18.08 9.67 6.56
CA PHE A 207 18.06 11.09 6.91
C PHE A 207 19.04 11.82 5.97
N GLN A 208 18.54 12.57 5.00
CA GLN A 208 19.35 13.53 4.25
C GLN A 208 19.41 14.83 5.05
N LEU A 209 20.62 15.30 5.34
CA LEU A 209 20.88 16.65 5.82
C LEU A 209 20.57 17.62 4.66
N LYS A 210 19.43 18.31 4.74
CA LYS A 210 19.06 19.37 3.79
C LYS A 210 19.45 20.72 4.36
N VAL A 211 19.78 21.64 3.46
CA VAL A 211 20.03 23.05 3.79
C VAL A 211 18.76 23.66 4.41
N PRO A 212 18.84 24.48 5.45
CA PRO A 212 17.69 25.15 6.05
C PRO A 212 16.92 25.96 5.00
N SER A 213 15.64 25.61 4.79
CA SER A 213 14.73 26.33 3.91
C SER A 213 13.42 26.58 4.64
N VAL A 214 12.62 27.55 4.19
CA VAL A 214 11.30 27.86 4.76
C VAL A 214 10.37 26.65 4.70
N GLU A 215 10.48 25.86 3.65
CA GLU A 215 9.73 24.62 3.43
C GLU A 215 10.13 23.56 4.46
N LEU A 216 11.41 23.44 4.77
CA LEU A 216 11.92 22.52 5.80
C LEU A 216 11.39 22.90 7.19
N GLU A 217 11.44 24.19 7.56
CA GLU A 217 10.92 24.67 8.84
C GLU A 217 9.42 24.37 8.98
N ARG A 218 8.66 24.59 7.92
CA ARG A 218 7.23 24.23 7.87
C ARG A 218 7.00 22.72 8.05
N SER A 219 7.76 21.89 7.36
CA SER A 219 7.66 20.44 7.50
C SER A 219 7.97 19.98 8.92
N LEU A 220 8.96 20.58 9.59
CA LEU A 220 9.29 20.31 10.98
C LEU A 220 8.18 20.70 11.94
N ARG A 221 7.53 21.86 11.73
CA ARG A 221 6.36 22.27 12.53
C ARG A 221 5.17 21.33 12.37
N ILE A 222 4.90 20.87 11.14
CA ILE A 222 3.83 19.90 10.88
C ILE A 222 4.16 18.57 11.55
N LYS A 223 5.41 18.13 11.45
CA LYS A 223 5.92 16.94 12.12
C LYS A 223 5.72 17.01 13.63
N GLU A 224 6.15 18.09 14.26
CA GLU A 224 5.98 18.32 15.69
C GLU A 224 4.51 18.28 16.11
N ARG A 225 3.62 18.94 15.36
CA ARG A 225 2.18 18.91 15.61
C ARG A 225 1.60 17.50 15.51
N LEU A 226 2.01 16.71 14.50
CA LEU A 226 1.59 15.32 14.33
C LEU A 226 2.15 14.43 15.46
N GLU A 227 3.38 14.66 15.91
CA GLU A 227 4.00 13.90 17.01
C GLU A 227 3.37 14.22 18.36
N THR A 228 2.96 15.46 18.59
CA THR A 228 2.41 15.92 19.89
C THR A 228 0.91 15.62 20.00
N SER A 229 0.14 15.83 18.93
CA SER A 229 -1.32 15.73 18.98
C SER A 229 -1.82 14.29 18.80
N SER A 230 -2.32 13.68 19.88
CA SER A 230 -3.01 12.39 19.84
C SER A 230 -4.27 12.40 18.97
N MET A 231 -4.95 13.56 18.88
CA MET A 231 -6.16 13.70 18.06
C MET A 231 -5.85 13.61 16.57
N LEU A 232 -4.79 14.29 16.12
CA LEU A 232 -4.36 14.24 14.72
C LEU A 232 -3.91 12.83 14.30
N LYS A 233 -3.21 12.10 15.18
CA LYS A 233 -2.85 10.70 14.94
C LYS A 233 -4.07 9.81 14.77
N LYS A 234 -5.08 9.98 15.64
CA LYS A 234 -6.34 9.23 15.54
C LYS A 234 -7.10 9.58 14.27
N LEU A 235 -7.18 10.87 13.93
CA LEU A 235 -7.85 11.34 12.72
C LEU A 235 -7.18 10.76 11.47
N LEU A 236 -5.85 10.80 11.41
CA LEU A 236 -5.07 10.22 10.30
C LEU A 236 -5.33 8.72 10.17
N LEU A 237 -5.33 7.97 11.28
CA LEU A 237 -5.65 6.56 11.26
C LEU A 237 -7.08 6.29 10.77
N MET A 238 -8.07 7.03 11.29
CA MET A 238 -9.47 6.87 10.88
C MET A 238 -9.65 7.13 9.38
N LEU A 239 -8.99 8.14 8.85
CA LEU A 239 -8.99 8.48 7.43
C LEU A 239 -8.43 7.33 6.58
N VAL A 240 -7.31 6.74 7.00
CA VAL A 240 -6.69 5.60 6.32
C VAL A 240 -7.58 4.35 6.38
N LEU A 241 -8.16 4.05 7.54
CA LEU A 241 -9.08 2.91 7.70
C LEU A 241 -10.33 3.09 6.83
N PHE A 242 -10.87 4.31 6.77
CA PHE A 242 -12.02 4.63 5.92
C PHE A 242 -11.67 4.44 4.43
N GLY A 243 -10.56 5.03 3.96
CA GLY A 243 -10.13 4.85 2.58
C GLY A 243 -9.90 3.38 2.23
N THR A 244 -9.28 2.61 3.13
CA THR A 244 -9.07 1.17 2.91
C THR A 244 -10.36 0.37 2.87
N SER A 245 -11.33 0.69 3.72
CA SER A 245 -12.63 0.01 3.68
C SER A 245 -13.36 0.28 2.36
N MET A 246 -13.22 1.49 1.81
CA MET A 246 -13.75 1.85 0.50
C MET A 246 -13.04 1.09 -0.64
N VAL A 247 -11.70 0.94 -0.60
CA VAL A 247 -10.96 0.13 -1.60
C VAL A 247 -11.38 -1.34 -1.56
N ILE A 248 -11.62 -1.92 -0.38
CA ILE A 248 -12.09 -3.30 -0.28
C ILE A 248 -13.54 -3.42 -0.81
N ALA A 249 -14.36 -2.42 -0.57
CA ALA A 249 -15.73 -2.35 -1.11
C ALA A 249 -15.71 -2.20 -2.63
N ASP A 250 -14.85 -1.36 -3.17
CA ASP A 250 -14.59 -1.23 -4.60
C ASP A 250 -14.17 -2.56 -5.24
N GLY A 251 -13.35 -3.34 -4.54
CA GLY A 251 -12.97 -4.68 -5.00
C GLY A 251 -14.07 -5.74 -5.02
N VAL A 252 -15.26 -5.43 -4.51
CA VAL A 252 -16.47 -6.24 -4.73
C VAL A 252 -17.19 -5.75 -5.98
N VAL A 253 -17.25 -4.44 -6.18
CA VAL A 253 -18.00 -3.82 -7.27
C VAL A 253 -17.29 -3.95 -8.61
N THR A 254 -15.97 -3.71 -8.66
CA THR A 254 -15.18 -3.74 -9.90
C THR A 254 -15.26 -5.07 -10.65
N PRO A 255 -15.07 -6.25 -10.02
CA PRO A 255 -15.26 -7.52 -10.72
C PRO A 255 -16.70 -7.75 -11.17
N ALA A 256 -17.67 -7.36 -10.35
CA ALA A 256 -19.09 -7.47 -10.69
C ALA A 256 -19.41 -6.64 -11.93
N MET A 257 -19.01 -5.37 -11.93
CA MET A 257 -19.25 -4.41 -13.00
C MET A 257 -18.59 -4.81 -14.31
N SER A 258 -17.29 -5.09 -14.26
CA SER A 258 -16.50 -5.40 -15.47
C SER A 258 -16.97 -6.67 -16.15
N VAL A 259 -17.22 -7.75 -15.36
CA VAL A 259 -17.70 -9.02 -15.93
C VAL A 259 -19.11 -8.90 -16.45
N MET A 260 -20.02 -8.27 -15.70
CA MET A 260 -21.40 -8.12 -16.10
C MET A 260 -21.55 -7.23 -17.33
N SER A 261 -20.76 -6.15 -17.45
CA SER A 261 -20.75 -5.29 -18.64
C SER A 261 -20.28 -6.03 -19.88
N ALA A 262 -19.21 -6.84 -19.76
CA ALA A 262 -18.73 -7.64 -20.89
C ALA A 262 -19.73 -8.72 -21.33
N VAL A 263 -20.38 -9.39 -20.37
CA VAL A 263 -21.41 -10.41 -20.64
C VAL A 263 -22.69 -9.79 -21.21
N ASN A 264 -23.04 -8.57 -20.79
CA ASN A 264 -24.21 -7.85 -21.31
C ASN A 264 -24.12 -7.60 -22.84
N GLY A 265 -22.89 -7.53 -23.39
CA GLY A 265 -22.70 -7.48 -24.84
C GLY A 265 -23.27 -8.67 -25.60
N LEU A 266 -23.52 -9.82 -24.95
CA LEU A 266 -24.19 -10.95 -25.56
C LEU A 266 -25.64 -10.65 -25.99
N LYS A 267 -26.32 -9.73 -25.30
CA LYS A 267 -27.70 -9.32 -25.68
C LYS A 267 -27.75 -8.68 -27.06
N VAL A 268 -26.70 -7.99 -27.49
CA VAL A 268 -26.61 -7.40 -28.85
C VAL A 268 -26.47 -8.49 -29.91
N GLY A 269 -25.71 -9.54 -29.61
CA GLY A 269 -25.49 -10.67 -30.55
C GLY A 269 -26.59 -11.70 -30.57
N ILE A 270 -27.28 -11.91 -29.44
CA ILE A 270 -28.29 -12.95 -29.25
C ILE A 270 -29.52 -12.33 -28.58
N SER A 271 -30.54 -12.04 -29.37
CA SER A 271 -31.77 -11.36 -28.92
C SER A 271 -32.62 -12.15 -27.91
N SER A 272 -32.35 -13.44 -27.70
CA SER A 272 -33.04 -14.29 -26.73
C SER A 272 -32.46 -14.21 -25.31
N VAL A 273 -31.33 -13.55 -25.08
CA VAL A 273 -30.67 -13.48 -23.77
C VAL A 273 -31.35 -12.47 -22.88
N ASN A 274 -31.92 -12.94 -21.76
CA ASN A 274 -32.58 -12.13 -20.75
C ASN A 274 -31.60 -11.62 -19.68
N GLU A 275 -32.01 -10.63 -18.88
CA GLU A 275 -31.18 -10.10 -17.78
C GLU A 275 -30.78 -11.18 -16.76
N GLY A 276 -31.68 -12.07 -16.40
CA GLY A 276 -31.41 -13.19 -15.50
C GLY A 276 -30.33 -14.14 -16.02
N GLU A 277 -30.26 -14.35 -17.34
CA GLU A 277 -29.21 -15.17 -17.96
C GLU A 277 -27.86 -14.46 -17.93
N VAL A 278 -27.82 -13.13 -18.14
CA VAL A 278 -26.60 -12.33 -17.99
C VAL A 278 -26.05 -12.43 -16.57
N VAL A 279 -26.89 -12.32 -15.55
CA VAL A 279 -26.53 -12.49 -14.14
C VAL A 279 -25.97 -13.88 -13.87
N MET A 280 -26.62 -14.94 -14.38
CA MET A 280 -26.17 -16.31 -14.21
C MET A 280 -24.80 -16.58 -14.87
N ILE A 281 -24.63 -16.12 -16.12
CA ILE A 281 -23.38 -16.27 -16.88
C ILE A 281 -22.24 -15.47 -16.20
N SER A 282 -22.53 -14.25 -15.76
CA SER A 282 -21.56 -13.41 -15.03
C SER A 282 -21.14 -14.06 -13.72
N GLY A 283 -22.09 -14.65 -12.97
CA GLY A 283 -21.80 -15.41 -11.76
C GLY A 283 -20.90 -16.61 -12.02
N ALA A 284 -21.13 -17.35 -13.13
CA ALA A 284 -20.27 -18.46 -13.53
C ALA A 284 -18.82 -17.99 -13.85
N PHE A 285 -18.68 -16.89 -14.59
CA PHE A 285 -17.36 -16.29 -14.88
C PHE A 285 -16.64 -15.83 -13.61
N LEU A 286 -17.35 -15.23 -12.65
CA LEU A 286 -16.78 -14.83 -11.37
C LEU A 286 -16.28 -16.04 -10.56
N ILE A 287 -17.04 -17.13 -10.50
CA ILE A 287 -16.62 -18.37 -9.83
C ILE A 287 -15.34 -18.93 -10.46
N VAL A 288 -15.28 -18.97 -11.79
CA VAL A 288 -14.09 -19.42 -12.52
C VAL A 288 -12.90 -18.50 -12.22
N LEU A 289 -13.09 -17.18 -12.29
CA LEU A 289 -12.06 -16.18 -12.03
C LEU A 289 -11.42 -16.37 -10.64
N PHE A 290 -12.23 -16.35 -9.59
CA PHE A 290 -11.74 -16.47 -8.22
C PHE A 290 -11.16 -17.85 -7.90
N SER A 291 -11.63 -18.90 -8.57
CA SER A 291 -11.05 -20.25 -8.47
C SER A 291 -9.66 -20.32 -9.11
N LEU A 292 -9.45 -19.63 -10.23
CA LEU A 292 -8.17 -19.56 -10.93
C LEU A 292 -7.15 -18.64 -10.24
N GLN A 293 -7.59 -17.73 -9.37
CA GLN A 293 -6.74 -16.73 -8.71
C GLN A 293 -5.54 -17.35 -7.95
N ARG A 294 -5.72 -18.56 -7.36
CA ARG A 294 -4.68 -19.28 -6.61
C ARG A 294 -3.46 -19.68 -7.44
N PHE A 295 -3.61 -19.83 -8.77
CA PHE A 295 -2.51 -20.29 -9.64
C PHE A 295 -1.45 -19.22 -9.90
N GLY A 296 -1.64 -18.00 -9.38
CA GLY A 296 -0.67 -16.92 -9.42
C GLY A 296 -0.52 -16.26 -10.79
N THR A 297 0.02 -15.04 -10.76
CA THR A 297 0.19 -14.22 -11.96
C THR A 297 1.44 -14.57 -12.77
N SER A 298 2.41 -15.32 -12.21
CA SER A 298 3.70 -15.53 -12.89
C SER A 298 3.63 -16.35 -14.17
N LYS A 299 2.73 -17.35 -14.23
CA LYS A 299 2.51 -18.14 -15.44
C LYS A 299 1.46 -17.54 -16.36
N VAL A 300 0.41 -16.98 -15.77
CA VAL A 300 -0.71 -16.34 -16.47
C VAL A 300 -0.32 -14.94 -16.94
N GLY A 301 0.53 -14.22 -16.21
CA GLY A 301 0.95 -12.85 -16.53
C GLY A 301 1.68 -12.70 -17.87
N LEU A 302 2.30 -13.78 -18.38
CA LEU A 302 2.89 -13.76 -19.72
C LEU A 302 1.84 -13.73 -20.83
N ALA A 303 0.66 -14.32 -20.60
CA ALA A 303 -0.46 -14.30 -21.55
C ALA A 303 -1.38 -13.09 -21.36
N VAL A 304 -1.50 -12.58 -20.14
CA VAL A 304 -2.38 -11.46 -19.78
C VAL A 304 -1.95 -10.15 -20.44
N GLY A 305 -0.65 -9.86 -20.48
CA GLY A 305 -0.12 -8.65 -21.12
C GLY A 305 -0.45 -8.56 -22.62
N PRO A 306 -0.11 -9.56 -23.42
CA PRO A 306 -0.48 -9.61 -24.85
C PRO A 306 -2.01 -9.57 -25.07
N ALA A 307 -2.80 -10.24 -24.24
CA ALA A 307 -4.26 -10.23 -24.36
C ALA A 307 -4.82 -8.82 -24.18
N LEU A 308 -4.34 -8.11 -23.15
CA LEU A 308 -4.78 -6.73 -22.91
C LEU A 308 -4.25 -5.76 -23.98
N PHE A 309 -3.05 -6.01 -24.51
CA PHE A 309 -2.53 -5.25 -25.66
C PHE A 309 -3.44 -5.38 -26.88
N ILE A 310 -3.87 -6.61 -27.21
CA ILE A 310 -4.83 -6.84 -28.29
C ILE A 310 -6.15 -6.12 -28.01
N TRP A 311 -6.62 -6.11 -26.77
CA TRP A 311 -7.82 -5.37 -26.35
C TRP A 311 -7.69 -3.87 -26.65
N PHE A 312 -6.58 -3.22 -26.24
CA PHE A 312 -6.34 -1.81 -26.53
C PHE A 312 -6.24 -1.52 -28.03
N CYS A 313 -5.63 -2.43 -28.82
CA CYS A 313 -5.62 -2.31 -30.27
C CYS A 313 -7.01 -2.44 -30.88
N CYS A 314 -7.85 -3.35 -30.40
CA CYS A 314 -9.24 -3.49 -30.83
C CYS A 314 -10.05 -2.24 -30.50
N LEU A 315 -9.92 -1.72 -29.27
CA LEU A 315 -10.60 -0.51 -28.83
C LEU A 315 -10.26 0.69 -29.73
N SER A 316 -8.95 0.89 -30.01
CA SER A 316 -8.48 1.94 -30.90
C SER A 316 -8.94 1.75 -32.35
N GLY A 317 -8.88 0.51 -32.83
CA GLY A 317 -9.29 0.18 -34.21
C GLY A 317 -10.79 0.44 -34.43
N ILE A 318 -11.64 0.05 -33.48
CA ILE A 318 -13.07 0.34 -33.53
C ILE A 318 -13.30 1.86 -33.43
N GLY A 319 -12.57 2.53 -32.54
CA GLY A 319 -12.62 3.98 -32.40
C GLY A 319 -12.33 4.71 -33.70
N ILE A 320 -11.22 4.38 -34.35
CA ILE A 320 -10.84 4.97 -35.66
C ILE A 320 -11.87 4.63 -36.72
N TYR A 321 -12.34 3.40 -36.81
CA TYR A 321 -13.37 2.99 -37.78
C TYR A 321 -14.63 3.83 -37.60
N ASN A 322 -15.11 4.03 -36.39
CA ASN A 322 -16.32 4.81 -36.12
C ASN A 322 -16.14 6.29 -36.45
N ILE A 323 -14.99 6.89 -36.12
CA ILE A 323 -14.68 8.29 -36.48
C ILE A 323 -14.67 8.46 -38.02
N MET A 324 -14.10 7.50 -38.73
CA MET A 324 -14.06 7.54 -40.20
C MET A 324 -15.46 7.37 -40.85
N LYS A 325 -16.30 6.52 -40.25
CA LYS A 325 -17.63 6.19 -40.73
C LYS A 325 -18.68 7.28 -40.42
N TYR A 326 -18.67 7.81 -39.21
CA TYR A 326 -19.71 8.73 -38.71
C TYR A 326 -19.30 10.19 -38.72
N GLY A 327 -18.01 10.48 -38.94
CA GLY A 327 -17.49 11.84 -39.12
C GLY A 327 -16.53 12.31 -38.04
N THR A 328 -15.74 13.32 -38.40
CA THR A 328 -14.68 13.90 -37.53
C THR A 328 -15.19 15.04 -36.66
N GLU A 329 -16.49 15.36 -36.68
CA GLU A 329 -17.06 16.44 -35.85
C GLU A 329 -16.86 16.24 -34.38
N VAL A 330 -16.78 14.96 -33.95
CA VAL A 330 -16.48 14.53 -32.58
C VAL A 330 -15.18 15.12 -32.04
N LEU A 331 -14.20 15.45 -32.88
CA LEU A 331 -12.93 16.08 -32.47
C LEU A 331 -13.11 17.48 -31.87
N ARG A 332 -14.23 18.13 -32.11
CA ARG A 332 -14.59 19.43 -31.48
C ARG A 332 -14.66 19.30 -29.96
N ALA A 333 -14.91 18.11 -29.41
CA ALA A 333 -14.98 17.85 -27.96
C ALA A 333 -13.67 18.12 -27.21
N PHE A 334 -12.53 18.24 -27.90
CA PHE A 334 -11.28 18.71 -27.28
C PHE A 334 -11.34 20.16 -26.79
N ASN A 335 -12.32 20.94 -27.26
CA ASN A 335 -12.54 22.30 -26.76
C ASN A 335 -13.38 22.25 -25.47
N PRO A 336 -12.85 22.70 -24.30
CA PRO A 336 -13.55 22.61 -23.00
C PRO A 336 -14.83 23.45 -22.96
N ILE A 337 -15.05 24.37 -23.92
CA ILE A 337 -16.25 25.21 -23.97
C ILE A 337 -17.54 24.39 -24.12
N TYR A 338 -17.44 23.18 -24.71
CA TYR A 338 -18.59 22.27 -24.82
C TYR A 338 -19.08 21.74 -23.48
N ILE A 339 -18.21 21.67 -22.46
CA ILE A 339 -18.61 21.37 -21.09
C ILE A 339 -19.54 22.46 -20.56
N TYR A 340 -19.15 23.74 -20.75
CA TYR A 340 -19.99 24.87 -20.33
C TYR A 340 -21.36 24.85 -21.02
N TYR A 341 -21.42 24.66 -22.34
CA TYR A 341 -22.68 24.57 -23.08
C TYR A 341 -23.54 23.39 -22.66
N TYR A 342 -22.93 22.27 -22.26
CA TYR A 342 -23.65 21.10 -21.76
C TYR A 342 -24.36 21.41 -20.44
N PHE A 343 -23.67 22.06 -19.51
CA PHE A 343 -24.24 22.49 -18.23
C PHE A 343 -25.25 23.64 -18.40
N GLU A 344 -25.07 24.54 -19.34
CA GLU A 344 -25.97 25.65 -19.59
C GLU A 344 -27.32 25.16 -20.17
N ARG A 345 -27.29 24.21 -21.10
CA ARG A 345 -28.50 23.67 -21.74
C ARG A 345 -29.30 22.76 -20.82
N ASN A 346 -28.67 21.85 -20.16
CA ASN A 346 -29.30 20.80 -19.36
C ASN A 346 -28.61 20.66 -18.00
N PRO A 347 -28.74 21.63 -17.06
CA PRO A 347 -27.96 21.63 -15.82
C PRO A 347 -28.18 20.39 -14.97
N THR A 348 -29.43 19.91 -14.85
CA THR A 348 -29.75 18.72 -14.05
C THR A 348 -29.18 17.46 -14.66
N GLN A 349 -29.33 17.29 -15.99
CA GLN A 349 -28.83 16.13 -16.70
C GLN A 349 -27.29 16.09 -16.67
N ALA A 350 -26.64 17.22 -16.97
CA ALA A 350 -25.19 17.35 -16.94
C ALA A 350 -24.63 17.06 -15.54
N TRP A 351 -25.31 17.54 -14.48
CA TRP A 351 -24.89 17.26 -13.12
C TRP A 351 -25.07 15.78 -12.74
N MET A 352 -26.18 15.14 -13.11
CA MET A 352 -26.41 13.71 -12.84
C MET A 352 -25.47 12.80 -13.65
N SER A 353 -25.08 13.19 -14.86
CA SER A 353 -24.16 12.43 -15.70
C SER A 353 -22.71 12.42 -15.17
N LEU A 354 -22.35 13.32 -14.24
CA LEU A 354 -21.01 13.35 -13.62
C LEU A 354 -20.67 12.01 -12.95
N GLY A 355 -21.64 11.39 -12.24
CA GLY A 355 -21.41 10.10 -11.60
C GLY A 355 -21.01 9.01 -12.60
N GLY A 356 -21.68 8.93 -13.74
CA GLY A 356 -21.33 8.02 -14.84
C GLY A 356 -20.01 8.39 -15.51
N CYS A 357 -19.74 9.70 -15.70
CA CYS A 357 -18.50 10.20 -16.28
C CYS A 357 -17.28 9.78 -15.45
N LEU A 358 -17.37 9.81 -14.10
CA LEU A 358 -16.29 9.41 -13.22
C LEU A 358 -15.80 7.98 -13.51
N LEU A 359 -16.67 7.11 -13.97
CA LEU A 359 -16.32 5.72 -14.26
C LEU A 359 -15.25 5.57 -15.36
N CYS A 360 -15.01 6.60 -16.18
CA CYS A 360 -13.87 6.60 -17.10
C CYS A 360 -12.51 6.65 -16.38
N ALA A 361 -12.48 7.11 -15.12
CA ALA A 361 -11.26 7.24 -14.32
C ALA A 361 -11.07 6.06 -13.34
N THR A 362 -11.97 5.06 -13.35
CA THR A 362 -11.84 3.86 -12.51
C THR A 362 -10.55 3.10 -12.76
N GLY A 363 -10.07 2.39 -11.74
CA GLY A 363 -8.79 1.68 -11.80
C GLY A 363 -7.55 2.54 -11.56
N SER A 364 -7.69 3.86 -11.39
CA SER A 364 -6.56 4.75 -11.08
C SER A 364 -5.95 4.43 -9.72
N GLU A 365 -6.76 4.07 -8.72
CA GLU A 365 -6.30 3.63 -7.40
C GLU A 365 -5.67 2.22 -7.46
N ALA A 366 -6.27 1.31 -8.22
CA ALA A 366 -5.70 -0.03 -8.43
C ALA A 366 -4.32 0.05 -9.10
N MET A 367 -4.15 0.94 -10.09
CA MET A 367 -2.87 1.26 -10.74
C MET A 367 -1.82 1.71 -9.71
N PHE A 368 -2.20 2.55 -8.76
CA PHE A 368 -1.31 3.02 -7.71
C PHE A 368 -1.01 1.92 -6.67
N ALA A 369 -2.00 1.14 -6.26
CA ALA A 369 -1.85 0.08 -5.27
C ALA A 369 -1.00 -1.09 -5.76
N ASP A 370 -1.03 -1.41 -7.04
CA ASP A 370 -0.34 -2.57 -7.63
C ASP A 370 1.02 -2.19 -8.29
N LEU A 371 1.60 -1.06 -7.85
CA LEU A 371 2.89 -0.56 -8.35
C LEU A 371 4.08 -1.50 -8.02
N CYS A 372 3.92 -2.43 -7.09
CA CYS A 372 4.96 -3.25 -6.43
C CYS A 372 6.07 -3.84 -7.30
N TYR A 373 5.89 -3.91 -8.61
CA TYR A 373 6.80 -4.65 -9.51
C TYR A 373 7.47 -3.79 -10.54
N PHE A 374 6.90 -2.63 -10.81
CA PHE A 374 7.25 -1.82 -11.95
C PHE A 374 7.83 -0.49 -11.51
N SER A 375 8.78 0.02 -12.27
CA SER A 375 9.26 1.38 -12.01
C SER A 375 8.15 2.38 -12.34
N VAL A 376 8.05 3.45 -11.55
CA VAL A 376 7.10 4.55 -11.79
C VAL A 376 7.18 5.05 -13.23
N ARG A 377 8.40 5.23 -13.75
CA ARG A 377 8.63 5.69 -15.14
C ARG A 377 8.06 4.75 -16.19
N SER A 378 8.15 3.41 -15.94
CA SER A 378 7.60 2.43 -16.88
C SER A 378 6.08 2.52 -16.93
N VAL A 379 5.43 2.64 -15.76
CA VAL A 379 3.97 2.81 -15.67
C VAL A 379 3.54 4.10 -16.33
N GLN A 380 4.22 5.23 -16.06
CA GLN A 380 3.95 6.53 -16.69
C GLN A 380 4.06 6.47 -18.20
N LEU A 381 5.15 5.88 -18.73
CA LEU A 381 5.37 5.78 -20.16
C LEU A 381 4.30 4.92 -20.84
N THR A 382 3.96 3.77 -20.26
CA THR A 382 2.93 2.87 -20.80
C THR A 382 1.56 3.57 -20.81
N PHE A 383 1.23 4.30 -19.73
CA PHE A 383 -0.03 5.05 -19.67
C PHE A 383 -0.11 6.13 -20.73
N VAL A 384 0.89 7.00 -20.82
CA VAL A 384 0.90 8.17 -21.72
C VAL A 384 0.97 7.75 -23.19
N CYS A 385 1.81 6.76 -23.53
CA CYS A 385 2.07 6.39 -24.93
C CYS A 385 1.07 5.37 -25.49
N LEU A 386 0.45 4.53 -24.65
CA LEU A 386 -0.40 3.45 -25.14
C LEU A 386 -1.82 3.54 -24.59
N VAL A 387 -1.99 3.53 -23.27
CA VAL A 387 -3.30 3.38 -22.65
C VAL A 387 -4.19 4.58 -22.91
N LEU A 388 -3.72 5.78 -22.62
CA LEU A 388 -4.48 7.02 -22.77
C LEU A 388 -4.89 7.29 -24.22
N PRO A 389 -4.01 7.19 -25.24
CA PRO A 389 -4.42 7.34 -26.64
C PRO A 389 -5.47 6.33 -27.07
N CYS A 390 -5.34 5.07 -26.64
CA CYS A 390 -6.31 4.03 -26.96
C CYS A 390 -7.69 4.29 -26.33
N LEU A 391 -7.72 4.73 -25.08
CA LEU A 391 -8.96 5.12 -24.40
C LEU A 391 -9.63 6.32 -25.08
N LEU A 392 -8.85 7.37 -25.39
CA LEU A 392 -9.38 8.54 -26.07
C LEU A 392 -10.00 8.18 -27.44
N LEU A 393 -9.31 7.36 -28.23
CA LEU A 393 -9.85 6.89 -29.51
C LEU A 393 -11.11 6.05 -29.34
N GLY A 394 -11.15 5.19 -28.31
CA GLY A 394 -12.33 4.42 -27.99
C GLY A 394 -13.55 5.27 -27.64
N TYR A 395 -13.39 6.25 -26.75
CA TYR A 395 -14.46 7.18 -26.38
C TYR A 395 -14.89 8.10 -27.53
N LEU A 396 -13.94 8.62 -28.31
CA LEU A 396 -14.23 9.40 -29.52
C LEU A 396 -15.07 8.61 -30.52
N GLY A 397 -14.72 7.31 -30.74
CA GLY A 397 -15.47 6.46 -31.64
C GLY A 397 -16.88 6.13 -31.18
N GLN A 398 -17.07 5.89 -29.89
CA GLN A 398 -18.39 5.68 -29.30
C GLN A 398 -19.27 6.94 -29.39
N ALA A 399 -18.69 8.10 -29.12
CA ALA A 399 -19.39 9.37 -29.22
C ALA A 399 -19.76 9.70 -30.69
N ALA A 400 -18.86 9.38 -31.66
CA ALA A 400 -19.18 9.53 -33.07
C ALA A 400 -20.39 8.66 -33.50
N PHE A 401 -20.47 7.42 -32.98
CA PHE A 401 -21.62 6.56 -33.17
C PHE A 401 -22.89 7.15 -32.55
N LEU A 402 -22.81 7.61 -31.29
CA LEU A 402 -23.96 8.20 -30.58
C LEU A 402 -24.49 9.48 -31.23
N MET A 403 -23.65 10.30 -31.82
CA MET A 403 -24.08 11.53 -32.52
C MET A 403 -25.01 11.26 -33.70
N GLU A 404 -24.90 10.10 -34.35
CA GLU A 404 -25.78 9.70 -35.44
C GLU A 404 -26.95 8.82 -34.97
N ASN A 405 -26.81 8.14 -33.81
CA ASN A 405 -27.81 7.21 -33.26
C ASN A 405 -28.23 7.65 -31.85
N LEU A 406 -28.90 8.81 -31.75
CA LEU A 406 -29.26 9.44 -30.48
C LEU A 406 -30.24 8.62 -29.61
N THR A 407 -30.93 7.63 -30.19
CA THR A 407 -31.91 6.77 -29.50
C THR A 407 -31.24 5.57 -28.83
N GLU A 408 -30.01 5.23 -29.19
CA GLU A 408 -29.29 4.04 -28.72
C GLU A 408 -28.44 4.41 -27.50
N ASN A 409 -29.05 4.43 -26.31
CA ASN A 409 -28.37 4.84 -25.08
C ASN A 409 -27.87 3.66 -24.23
N GLU A 410 -28.25 2.42 -24.58
CA GLU A 410 -27.83 1.21 -23.89
C GLU A 410 -26.83 0.42 -24.75
N GLN A 411 -25.81 -0.13 -24.09
CA GLN A 411 -24.78 -0.97 -24.74
C GLN A 411 -24.05 -0.29 -25.91
N VAL A 412 -23.79 1.01 -25.75
CA VAL A 412 -23.20 1.89 -26.76
C VAL A 412 -21.93 1.30 -27.38
N PHE A 413 -21.05 0.76 -26.57
CA PHE A 413 -19.80 0.15 -27.06
C PHE A 413 -20.11 -1.00 -28.01
N PHE A 414 -20.95 -1.97 -27.62
CA PHE A 414 -21.22 -3.17 -28.41
C PHE A 414 -22.03 -2.88 -29.69
N LEU A 415 -22.94 -1.91 -29.64
CA LEU A 415 -23.69 -1.45 -30.83
C LEU A 415 -22.80 -0.71 -31.82
N SER A 416 -21.73 -0.06 -31.34
CA SER A 416 -20.78 0.64 -32.19
C SER A 416 -19.82 -0.28 -32.96
N ILE A 417 -19.79 -1.59 -32.65
CA ILE A 417 -18.88 -2.58 -33.28
C ILE A 417 -19.42 -2.99 -34.65
N PRO A 418 -18.56 -3.03 -35.70
CA PRO A 418 -18.93 -3.62 -36.99
C PRO A 418 -19.33 -5.09 -36.86
N SER A 419 -20.45 -5.47 -37.49
CA SER A 419 -21.01 -6.84 -37.40
C SER A 419 -20.05 -7.96 -37.74
N GLN A 420 -19.08 -7.69 -38.62
CA GLN A 420 -18.08 -8.66 -39.08
C GLN A 420 -17.08 -9.09 -37.98
N VAL A 421 -16.76 -8.18 -37.05
CA VAL A 421 -15.77 -8.39 -35.97
C VAL A 421 -16.41 -8.50 -34.60
N PHE A 422 -17.74 -8.53 -34.52
CA PHE A 422 -18.50 -8.51 -33.27
C PHE A 422 -18.09 -9.61 -32.28
N TRP A 423 -18.16 -10.87 -32.69
CA TRP A 423 -17.87 -12.01 -31.83
C TRP A 423 -16.42 -12.07 -31.31
N PRO A 424 -15.40 -11.87 -32.17
CA PRO A 424 -14.03 -11.75 -31.68
C PRO A 424 -13.87 -10.65 -30.63
N VAL A 425 -14.48 -9.49 -30.84
CA VAL A 425 -14.38 -8.35 -29.92
C VAL A 425 -15.07 -8.65 -28.59
N VAL A 426 -16.27 -9.23 -28.60
CA VAL A 426 -16.98 -9.67 -27.37
C VAL A 426 -16.13 -10.65 -26.57
N PHE A 427 -15.49 -11.63 -27.25
CA PHE A 427 -14.60 -12.57 -26.59
C PHE A 427 -13.40 -11.90 -25.94
N ILE A 428 -12.73 -10.98 -26.67
CA ILE A 428 -11.58 -10.22 -26.14
C ILE A 428 -12.00 -9.28 -25.01
N ALA A 429 -13.16 -8.63 -25.13
CA ALA A 429 -13.73 -7.77 -24.08
C ALA A 429 -14.00 -8.56 -22.78
N THR A 430 -14.59 -9.76 -22.91
CA THR A 430 -14.81 -10.65 -21.75
C THR A 430 -13.51 -11.08 -21.11
N LEU A 431 -12.50 -11.40 -21.92
CA LEU A 431 -11.16 -11.72 -21.40
C LEU A 431 -10.52 -10.51 -20.71
N ALA A 432 -10.65 -9.31 -21.27
CA ALA A 432 -10.16 -8.07 -20.66
C ALA A 432 -10.86 -7.79 -19.32
N ALA A 433 -12.17 -8.00 -19.23
CA ALA A 433 -12.94 -7.86 -18.00
C ALA A 433 -12.51 -8.84 -16.90
N LEU A 434 -12.19 -10.08 -17.25
CA LEU A 434 -11.63 -11.07 -16.31
C LEU A 434 -10.23 -10.65 -15.84
N ILE A 435 -9.42 -10.06 -16.72
CA ILE A 435 -8.09 -9.54 -16.36
C ILE A 435 -8.22 -8.34 -15.42
N ALA A 436 -9.12 -7.41 -15.71
CA ALA A 436 -9.42 -6.24 -14.87
C ALA A 436 -9.83 -6.66 -13.44
N SER A 437 -10.77 -7.58 -13.34
CA SER A 437 -11.25 -8.13 -12.07
C SER A 437 -10.12 -8.78 -11.27
N ARG A 438 -9.20 -9.45 -11.95
CA ARG A 438 -8.02 -10.04 -11.32
C ARG A 438 -7.06 -8.99 -10.78
N THR A 439 -6.80 -7.94 -11.54
CA THR A 439 -5.92 -6.82 -11.14
C THR A 439 -6.43 -6.20 -9.85
N MET A 440 -7.71 -5.88 -9.78
CA MET A 440 -8.30 -5.31 -8.57
C MET A 440 -8.20 -6.23 -7.36
N THR A 441 -8.43 -7.54 -7.54
CA THR A 441 -8.29 -8.52 -6.46
C THR A 441 -6.85 -8.58 -5.92
N THR A 442 -5.83 -8.49 -6.79
CA THR A 442 -4.42 -8.48 -6.37
C THR A 442 -4.04 -7.19 -5.64
N ALA A 443 -4.56 -6.06 -6.07
CA ALA A 443 -4.40 -4.77 -5.39
C ALA A 443 -4.94 -4.83 -3.94
N ILE A 444 -6.13 -5.40 -3.75
CA ILE A 444 -6.72 -5.61 -2.41
C ILE A 444 -5.84 -6.51 -1.54
N PHE A 445 -5.33 -7.62 -2.08
CA PHE A 445 -4.43 -8.49 -1.30
C PHE A 445 -3.17 -7.72 -0.85
N SER A 446 -2.62 -6.85 -1.69
CA SER A 446 -1.48 -5.99 -1.35
C SER A 446 -1.82 -5.05 -0.19
N ILE A 447 -2.96 -4.36 -0.27
CA ILE A 447 -3.43 -3.44 0.76
C ILE A 447 -3.71 -4.17 2.08
N ILE A 448 -4.38 -5.33 2.06
CA ILE A 448 -4.65 -6.13 3.26
C ILE A 448 -3.37 -6.63 3.91
N LYS A 449 -2.36 -7.03 3.12
CA LYS A 449 -1.04 -7.39 3.64
C LYS A 449 -0.41 -6.22 4.41
N GLN A 450 -0.43 -5.02 3.84
CA GLN A 450 0.08 -3.81 4.48
C GLN A 450 -0.73 -3.47 5.75
N ALA A 451 -2.06 -3.55 5.69
CA ALA A 451 -2.96 -3.34 6.83
C ALA A 451 -2.68 -4.31 7.98
N THR A 452 -2.46 -5.60 7.65
CA THR A 452 -2.12 -6.64 8.64
C THR A 452 -0.76 -6.37 9.28
N ALA A 453 0.24 -5.95 8.49
CA ALA A 453 1.57 -5.62 8.99
C ALA A 453 1.55 -4.42 9.96
N LEU A 454 0.67 -3.44 9.72
CA LEU A 454 0.48 -2.26 10.58
C LEU A 454 -0.50 -2.50 11.74
N GLY A 455 -0.98 -3.74 11.95
CA GLY A 455 -1.89 -4.09 13.03
C GLY A 455 -3.31 -3.51 12.88
N CYS A 456 -3.70 -3.16 11.64
CA CYS A 456 -5.01 -2.60 11.33
C CYS A 456 -6.00 -3.64 10.79
N PHE A 457 -5.56 -4.87 10.55
CA PHE A 457 -6.38 -5.96 10.04
C PHE A 457 -6.01 -7.30 10.71
N PRO A 458 -6.95 -8.25 10.84
CA PRO A 458 -6.66 -9.58 11.38
C PRO A 458 -5.52 -10.29 10.64
N ARG A 459 -4.73 -11.09 11.36
CA ARG A 459 -3.64 -11.85 10.76
C ARG A 459 -4.19 -13.00 9.92
N LEU A 460 -4.11 -12.86 8.61
CA LEU A 460 -4.52 -13.85 7.64
C LEU A 460 -3.32 -14.64 7.10
N LYS A 461 -3.59 -15.86 6.61
CA LYS A 461 -2.56 -16.67 5.95
C LYS A 461 -2.27 -16.08 4.55
N ILE A 462 -1.05 -15.58 4.37
CA ILE A 462 -0.56 -15.04 3.12
C ILE A 462 0.28 -16.09 2.42
N ILE A 463 -0.03 -16.38 1.15
CA ILE A 463 0.68 -17.35 0.30
C ILE A 463 1.38 -16.57 -0.80
N HIS A 464 2.70 -16.70 -0.89
CA HIS A 464 3.47 -16.13 -2.00
C HIS A 464 3.37 -17.06 -3.21
N THR A 465 2.78 -16.58 -4.30
CA THR A 465 2.54 -17.38 -5.51
C THR A 465 3.73 -17.43 -6.45
N SER A 466 4.71 -16.52 -6.30
CA SER A 466 5.91 -16.47 -7.12
C SER A 466 7.18 -16.39 -6.27
N ARG A 467 8.21 -17.18 -6.66
CA ARG A 467 9.55 -17.08 -6.04
C ARG A 467 10.37 -15.91 -6.61
N LYS A 468 10.07 -15.48 -7.83
CA LYS A 468 10.78 -14.37 -8.50
C LYS A 468 10.23 -13.00 -8.11
N PHE A 469 8.93 -12.92 -7.90
CA PHE A 469 8.22 -11.69 -7.57
C PHE A 469 7.56 -11.83 -6.19
N MET A 470 8.24 -11.37 -5.15
CA MET A 470 7.81 -11.54 -3.75
C MET A 470 6.52 -10.78 -3.39
N GLY A 471 6.11 -9.81 -4.18
CA GLY A 471 4.88 -9.09 -3.96
C GLY A 471 3.63 -9.82 -4.49
N GLN A 472 3.77 -10.84 -5.35
CA GLN A 472 2.62 -11.65 -5.78
C GLN A 472 2.14 -12.54 -4.65
N ILE A 473 1.03 -12.15 -4.08
CA ILE A 473 0.44 -12.77 -2.90
C ILE A 473 -0.97 -13.27 -3.19
N TYR A 474 -1.37 -14.28 -2.45
CA TYR A 474 -2.71 -14.83 -2.46
C TYR A 474 -3.18 -15.03 -1.02
N ILE A 475 -4.37 -14.51 -0.70
CA ILE A 475 -4.98 -14.62 0.62
C ILE A 475 -6.28 -15.41 0.48
N PRO A 476 -6.29 -16.73 0.78
CA PRO A 476 -7.43 -17.61 0.52
C PRO A 476 -8.74 -17.12 1.14
N VAL A 477 -8.68 -16.68 2.40
CA VAL A 477 -9.87 -16.22 3.13
C VAL A 477 -10.50 -15.01 2.45
N MET A 478 -9.67 -14.02 2.06
CA MET A 478 -10.18 -12.84 1.37
C MET A 478 -10.66 -13.14 -0.04
N ASN A 479 -10.01 -14.05 -0.74
CA ASN A 479 -10.45 -14.46 -2.07
C ASN A 479 -11.88 -15.04 -2.07
N TRP A 480 -12.17 -15.95 -1.14
CA TRP A 480 -13.51 -16.52 -1.01
C TRP A 480 -14.52 -15.53 -0.47
N PHE A 481 -14.10 -14.66 0.45
CA PHE A 481 -14.95 -13.57 0.96
C PHE A 481 -15.36 -12.62 -0.18
N LEU A 482 -14.41 -12.18 -1.02
CA LEU A 482 -14.69 -11.32 -2.16
C LEU A 482 -15.59 -12.03 -3.18
N LEU A 483 -15.37 -13.32 -3.47
CA LEU A 483 -16.25 -14.07 -4.37
C LEU A 483 -17.71 -14.08 -3.87
N VAL A 484 -17.93 -14.44 -2.61
CA VAL A 484 -19.29 -14.51 -2.04
C VAL A 484 -19.92 -13.12 -2.06
N SER A 485 -19.16 -12.08 -1.71
CA SER A 485 -19.64 -10.69 -1.75
C SER A 485 -19.98 -10.23 -3.16
N CYS A 486 -19.13 -10.54 -4.15
CA CYS A 486 -19.39 -10.22 -5.57
C CYS A 486 -20.66 -10.92 -6.09
N LEU A 487 -20.81 -12.22 -5.78
CA LEU A 487 -21.99 -12.98 -6.20
C LEU A 487 -23.26 -12.42 -5.56
N ALA A 488 -23.22 -12.15 -4.24
CA ALA A 488 -24.34 -11.53 -3.55
C ALA A 488 -24.70 -10.16 -4.16
N PHE A 489 -23.69 -9.37 -4.51
CA PHE A 489 -23.86 -8.05 -5.10
C PHE A 489 -24.49 -8.14 -6.50
N VAL A 490 -23.99 -9.00 -7.38
CA VAL A 490 -24.55 -9.22 -8.73
C VAL A 490 -25.99 -9.74 -8.68
N MET A 491 -26.30 -10.65 -7.74
CA MET A 491 -27.65 -11.18 -7.57
C MET A 491 -28.63 -10.16 -6.99
N THR A 492 -28.16 -9.22 -6.16
CA THR A 492 -29.02 -8.21 -5.52
C THR A 492 -29.37 -7.09 -6.48
N PHE A 493 -28.41 -6.59 -7.24
CA PHE A 493 -28.62 -5.43 -8.10
C PHE A 493 -29.12 -5.79 -9.49
N GLY A 494 -28.76 -6.93 -10.06
CA GLY A 494 -29.27 -7.42 -11.34
C GLY A 494 -29.02 -6.52 -12.56
N SER A 495 -28.77 -5.22 -12.40
CA SER A 495 -28.56 -4.26 -13.48
C SER A 495 -27.21 -3.55 -13.37
N ILE A 496 -26.58 -3.26 -14.53
CA ILE A 496 -25.29 -2.56 -14.62
C ILE A 496 -25.39 -1.13 -14.07
N ASN A 497 -26.54 -0.49 -14.27
CA ASN A 497 -26.73 0.91 -13.89
C ASN A 497 -26.75 1.13 -12.38
N GLU A 498 -27.39 0.22 -11.64
CA GLU A 498 -27.40 0.25 -10.17
C GLU A 498 -26.00 -0.02 -9.61
N ILE A 499 -25.28 -0.98 -10.18
CA ILE A 499 -23.91 -1.29 -9.83
C ILE A 499 -22.99 -0.08 -10.09
N GLY A 500 -23.16 0.61 -11.24
CA GLY A 500 -22.37 1.78 -11.61
C GLY A 500 -22.54 2.97 -10.66
N ASN A 501 -23.78 3.21 -10.19
CA ASN A 501 -24.02 4.25 -9.18
C ASN A 501 -23.33 3.95 -7.85
N ALA A 502 -23.33 2.69 -7.42
CA ALA A 502 -22.62 2.25 -6.21
C ALA A 502 -21.09 2.38 -6.38
N TYR A 503 -20.58 2.05 -7.57
CA TYR A 503 -19.18 2.13 -7.91
C TYR A 503 -18.60 3.53 -7.72
N GLY A 504 -19.29 4.55 -8.24
CA GLY A 504 -18.86 5.94 -8.12
C GLY A 504 -18.63 6.41 -6.69
N ILE A 505 -19.41 5.93 -5.71
CA ILE A 505 -19.24 6.30 -4.30
C ILE A 505 -17.93 5.73 -3.73
N ALA A 506 -17.65 4.46 -3.97
CA ALA A 506 -16.44 3.82 -3.47
C ALA A 506 -15.20 4.48 -4.05
N GLU A 507 -15.15 4.64 -5.35
CA GLU A 507 -14.01 5.21 -6.07
C GLU A 507 -13.71 6.65 -5.62
N LEU A 508 -14.73 7.51 -5.53
CA LEU A 508 -14.54 8.88 -5.02
C LEU A 508 -14.09 8.92 -3.57
N GLY A 509 -14.65 8.06 -2.73
CA GLY A 509 -14.24 7.96 -1.33
C GLY A 509 -12.74 7.67 -1.21
N VAL A 510 -12.22 6.75 -2.02
CA VAL A 510 -10.79 6.41 -2.07
C VAL A 510 -9.98 7.58 -2.64
N MET A 511 -10.41 8.16 -3.76
CA MET A 511 -9.70 9.27 -4.42
C MET A 511 -9.53 10.48 -3.51
N MET A 512 -10.56 10.87 -2.75
CA MET A 512 -10.51 11.98 -1.78
C MET A 512 -9.52 11.68 -0.65
N MET A 513 -9.49 10.44 -0.14
CA MET A 513 -8.53 10.04 0.90
C MET A 513 -7.09 10.09 0.38
N THR A 514 -6.86 9.62 -0.84
CA THR A 514 -5.55 9.70 -1.49
C THR A 514 -5.11 11.14 -1.70
N THR A 515 -6.01 12.05 -2.13
CA THR A 515 -5.71 13.49 -2.27
C THR A 515 -5.25 14.10 -0.95
N ILE A 516 -5.95 13.81 0.16
CA ILE A 516 -5.58 14.32 1.48
C ILE A 516 -4.23 13.76 1.94
N LEU A 517 -3.99 12.45 1.80
CA LEU A 517 -2.74 11.82 2.23
C LEU A 517 -1.55 12.31 1.40
N VAL A 518 -1.71 12.44 0.09
CA VAL A 518 -0.66 12.98 -0.79
C VAL A 518 -0.37 14.44 -0.46
N THR A 519 -1.38 15.25 -0.13
CA THR A 519 -1.18 16.63 0.34
C THR A 519 -0.30 16.67 1.60
N ILE A 520 -0.52 15.77 2.56
CA ILE A 520 0.32 15.66 3.76
C ILE A 520 1.76 15.26 3.37
N ILE A 521 1.95 14.35 2.44
CA ILE A 521 3.26 13.91 1.96
C ILE A 521 4.00 15.04 1.23
N MET A 522 3.32 15.81 0.39
CA MET A 522 3.88 16.97 -0.30
C MET A 522 4.43 18.00 0.71
N LEU A 523 3.71 18.23 1.80
CA LEU A 523 4.13 19.17 2.85
C LEU A 523 5.24 18.60 3.74
N LEU A 524 5.13 17.31 4.12
CA LEU A 524 5.98 16.69 5.14
C LEU A 524 7.29 16.14 4.55
N ILE A 525 7.21 15.46 3.39
CA ILE A 525 8.30 14.68 2.83
C ILE A 525 8.92 15.37 1.62
N TRP A 526 8.11 15.77 0.66
CA TRP A 526 8.60 16.40 -0.57
C TRP A 526 8.97 17.87 -0.37
N GLN A 527 8.49 18.49 0.71
CA GLN A 527 8.79 19.90 1.05
C GLN A 527 8.49 20.85 -0.10
N VAL A 528 7.34 20.65 -0.74
CA VAL A 528 6.88 21.49 -1.86
C VAL A 528 6.40 22.84 -1.34
N ASN A 529 6.48 23.86 -2.19
CA ASN A 529 5.96 25.20 -1.87
C ASN A 529 4.46 25.13 -1.54
N ILE A 530 4.03 25.84 -0.51
CA ILE A 530 2.64 25.79 -0.01
C ILE A 530 1.62 26.21 -1.07
N ILE A 531 1.98 27.15 -1.96
CA ILE A 531 1.09 27.61 -3.04
C ILE A 531 0.76 26.44 -3.98
N VAL A 532 1.78 25.65 -4.36
CA VAL A 532 1.59 24.47 -5.22
C VAL A 532 0.75 23.43 -4.52
N VAL A 533 0.98 23.21 -3.23
CA VAL A 533 0.20 22.25 -2.44
C VAL A 533 -1.26 22.69 -2.31
N LEU A 534 -1.51 23.96 -2.05
CA LEU A 534 -2.88 24.50 -2.01
C LEU A 534 -3.55 24.43 -3.38
N CYS A 535 -2.83 24.71 -4.47
CA CYS A 535 -3.35 24.56 -5.82
C CYS A 535 -3.72 23.10 -6.12
N PHE A 536 -2.86 22.14 -5.74
CA PHE A 536 -3.15 20.72 -5.86
C PHE A 536 -4.40 20.33 -5.06
N LEU A 537 -4.46 20.70 -3.79
CA LEU A 537 -5.57 20.38 -2.91
C LEU A 537 -6.89 20.99 -3.40
N THR A 538 -6.92 22.28 -3.72
CA THR A 538 -8.15 22.97 -4.16
C THR A 538 -8.63 22.46 -5.51
N LEU A 539 -7.72 22.18 -6.46
CA LEU A 539 -8.08 21.66 -7.77
C LEU A 539 -8.66 20.25 -7.66
N PHE A 540 -7.93 19.31 -7.08
CA PHE A 540 -8.34 17.91 -7.09
C PHE A 540 -9.44 17.61 -6.06
N LEU A 541 -9.33 18.09 -4.83
CA LEU A 541 -10.38 17.89 -3.84
C LEU A 541 -11.66 18.65 -4.25
N GLY A 542 -11.54 19.84 -4.83
CA GLY A 542 -12.68 20.58 -5.36
C GLY A 542 -13.39 19.84 -6.49
N LEU A 543 -12.61 19.27 -7.44
CA LEU A 543 -13.13 18.44 -8.51
C LEU A 543 -13.81 17.17 -7.96
N GLU A 544 -13.18 16.49 -7.03
CA GLU A 544 -13.72 15.27 -6.40
C GLU A 544 -15.00 15.55 -5.61
N LEU A 545 -15.06 16.65 -4.87
CA LEU A 545 -16.27 17.08 -4.17
C LEU A 545 -17.42 17.43 -5.14
N PHE A 546 -17.08 17.99 -6.31
CA PHE A 546 -18.07 18.27 -7.35
C PHE A 546 -18.66 16.97 -7.92
N PHE A 547 -17.83 15.99 -8.25
CA PHE A 547 -18.29 14.65 -8.63
C PHE A 547 -19.09 13.97 -7.51
N PHE A 548 -18.61 14.07 -6.27
CA PHE A 548 -19.25 13.48 -5.11
C PHE A 548 -20.66 14.02 -4.87
N SER A 549 -20.89 15.31 -5.13
CA SER A 549 -22.20 15.92 -5.02
C SER A 549 -23.22 15.28 -5.98
N SER A 550 -22.80 14.89 -7.18
CA SER A 550 -23.63 14.17 -8.14
C SER A 550 -23.94 12.74 -7.70
N VAL A 551 -22.90 12.02 -7.26
CA VAL A 551 -23.02 10.62 -6.85
C VAL A 551 -23.88 10.47 -5.59
N LEU A 552 -23.86 11.46 -4.68
CA LEU A 552 -24.76 11.49 -3.50
C LEU A 552 -26.23 11.49 -3.88
N GLY A 553 -26.60 12.09 -5.01
CA GLY A 553 -27.98 12.05 -5.52
C GLY A 553 -28.45 10.63 -5.87
N SER A 554 -27.55 9.72 -6.17
CA SER A 554 -27.85 8.33 -6.52
C SER A 554 -27.81 7.36 -5.33
N VAL A 555 -27.53 7.84 -4.10
CA VAL A 555 -27.45 6.98 -2.90
C VAL A 555 -28.81 6.30 -2.62
N ALA A 556 -29.90 7.01 -2.85
CA ALA A 556 -31.25 6.47 -2.65
C ALA A 556 -31.58 5.31 -3.60
N ASP A 557 -30.91 5.20 -4.73
CA ASP A 557 -31.15 4.19 -5.77
C ASP A 557 -30.40 2.85 -5.49
N GLY A 558 -30.09 2.54 -4.23
CA GLY A 558 -29.48 1.26 -3.83
C GLY A 558 -27.99 1.33 -3.46
N SER A 559 -27.27 2.40 -3.78
CA SER A 559 -25.84 2.55 -3.48
C SER A 559 -25.49 2.56 -1.98
N TRP A 560 -26.49 2.77 -1.10
CA TRP A 560 -26.33 2.71 0.35
C TRP A 560 -25.82 1.33 0.86
N VAL A 561 -26.14 0.24 0.13
CA VAL A 561 -25.68 -1.13 0.49
C VAL A 561 -24.16 -1.18 0.54
N LEU A 562 -23.48 -0.55 -0.43
CA LEU A 562 -22.04 -0.50 -0.47
C LEU A 562 -21.43 0.32 0.69
N LEU A 563 -22.10 1.43 1.07
CA LEU A 563 -21.68 2.23 2.23
C LEU A 563 -21.80 1.43 3.53
N VAL A 564 -22.87 0.65 3.70
CA VAL A 564 -23.04 -0.24 4.86
C VAL A 564 -21.94 -1.31 4.86
N PHE A 565 -21.64 -1.92 3.72
CA PHE A 565 -20.57 -2.90 3.59
C PHE A 565 -19.22 -2.29 3.98
N ALA A 566 -18.89 -1.11 3.44
CA ALA A 566 -17.68 -0.38 3.80
C ALA A 566 -17.63 0.01 5.29
N ALA A 567 -18.76 0.42 5.88
CA ALA A 567 -18.87 0.76 7.30
C ALA A 567 -18.61 -0.45 8.20
N VAL A 568 -19.10 -1.64 7.84
CA VAL A 568 -18.82 -2.88 8.57
C VAL A 568 -17.33 -3.22 8.51
N LEU A 569 -16.70 -3.14 7.34
CA LEU A 569 -15.26 -3.35 7.19
C LEU A 569 -14.44 -2.34 8.00
N TYR A 570 -14.82 -1.06 7.95
CA TYR A 570 -14.20 -0.01 8.75
C TYR A 570 -14.28 -0.33 10.24
N LEU A 571 -15.44 -0.75 10.72
CA LEU A 571 -15.65 -1.11 12.12
C LEU A 571 -14.78 -2.31 12.54
N VAL A 572 -14.69 -3.35 11.70
CA VAL A 572 -13.81 -4.51 11.92
C VAL A 572 -12.35 -4.06 12.06
N MET A 573 -11.87 -3.23 11.14
CA MET A 573 -10.49 -2.72 11.17
C MET A 573 -10.23 -1.85 12.39
N TYR A 574 -11.18 -0.97 12.74
CA TYR A 574 -11.07 -0.10 13.91
C TYR A 574 -11.01 -0.89 15.22
N ILE A 575 -11.93 -1.84 15.41
CA ILE A 575 -11.97 -2.72 16.60
C ILE A 575 -10.70 -3.53 16.69
N TRP A 576 -10.20 -4.07 15.57
CA TRP A 576 -8.96 -4.84 15.54
C TRP A 576 -7.76 -4.01 15.97
N ASN A 577 -7.61 -2.80 15.41
CA ASN A 577 -6.53 -1.89 15.78
C ASN A 577 -6.61 -1.47 17.25
N TYR A 578 -7.81 -1.12 17.73
CA TYR A 578 -8.04 -0.76 19.12
C TYR A 578 -7.73 -1.93 20.07
N GLY A 579 -8.20 -3.13 19.73
CA GLY A 579 -7.92 -4.36 20.51
C GLY A 579 -6.43 -4.70 20.55
N THR A 580 -5.72 -4.55 19.43
CA THR A 580 -4.26 -4.76 19.35
C THR A 580 -3.52 -3.77 20.26
N LYS A 581 -3.94 -2.51 20.28
CA LYS A 581 -3.39 -1.49 21.17
C LYS A 581 -3.64 -1.82 22.64
N LEU A 582 -4.88 -2.15 22.99
CA LEU A 582 -5.28 -2.49 24.36
C LEU A 582 -4.53 -3.73 24.88
N LYS A 583 -4.41 -4.77 24.04
CA LYS A 583 -3.62 -5.96 24.35
C LYS A 583 -2.19 -5.58 24.73
N TYR A 584 -1.53 -4.78 23.90
CA TYR A 584 -0.16 -4.37 24.16
C TYR A 584 -0.03 -3.53 25.45
N GLU A 585 -0.92 -2.58 25.69
CA GLU A 585 -0.95 -1.77 26.90
C GLU A 585 -1.14 -2.63 28.16
N THR A 586 -1.97 -3.68 28.07
CA THR A 586 -2.17 -4.64 29.17
C THR A 586 -0.93 -5.47 29.42
N GLU A 587 -0.27 -5.97 28.38
CA GLU A 587 0.99 -6.70 28.50
C GLU A 587 2.11 -5.83 29.12
N VAL A 588 2.18 -4.55 28.76
CA VAL A 588 3.15 -3.60 29.34
C VAL A 588 2.87 -3.33 30.81
N LYS A 589 1.59 -3.19 31.22
CA LYS A 589 1.20 -3.00 32.63
C LYS A 589 1.47 -4.21 33.49
N GLN A 590 1.37 -5.40 32.93
CA GLN A 590 1.55 -6.69 33.63
C GLN A 590 3.01 -7.19 33.56
N LYS A 591 3.97 -6.40 33.07
CA LYS A 591 5.38 -6.80 33.02
C LYS A 591 5.87 -7.16 34.44
N LEU A 592 6.67 -8.23 34.55
CA LEU A 592 7.33 -8.60 35.80
C LEU A 592 8.41 -7.55 36.14
N SER A 593 8.46 -7.17 37.43
CA SER A 593 9.58 -6.38 37.93
C SER A 593 10.84 -7.24 37.94
N MET A 594 12.01 -6.63 37.76
CA MET A 594 13.29 -7.33 37.76
C MET A 594 13.60 -7.89 39.13
N ASP A 595 13.22 -7.18 40.20
CA ASP A 595 13.43 -7.61 41.60
C ASP A 595 12.65 -8.88 41.91
N LEU A 596 11.36 -8.92 41.50
CA LEU A 596 10.54 -10.14 41.68
C LEU A 596 11.12 -11.32 40.87
N MET A 597 11.70 -11.08 39.72
CA MET A 597 12.30 -12.13 38.91
C MET A 597 13.60 -12.65 39.53
N MET A 598 14.40 -11.79 40.15
CA MET A 598 15.59 -12.21 40.89
C MET A 598 15.22 -13.03 42.14
N ASP A 599 14.24 -12.60 42.91
CA ASP A 599 13.73 -13.32 44.09
C ASP A 599 13.17 -14.71 43.72
N LEU A 600 12.38 -14.79 42.65
CA LEU A 600 11.90 -16.06 42.10
C LEU A 600 13.05 -16.95 41.63
N GLY A 601 14.05 -16.39 40.94
CA GLY A 601 15.18 -17.15 40.44
C GLY A 601 16.10 -17.73 41.55
N CYS A 602 16.18 -17.06 42.70
CA CYS A 602 16.97 -17.52 43.83
C CYS A 602 16.22 -18.57 44.70
N ASN A 603 14.89 -18.47 44.79
CA ASN A 603 14.10 -19.26 45.77
C ASN A 603 13.46 -20.51 45.17
N LEU A 604 13.33 -20.64 43.87
CA LEU A 604 12.59 -21.75 43.24
C LEU A 604 13.37 -23.07 43.08
N GLY A 605 14.68 -23.10 43.39
CA GLY A 605 15.49 -24.33 43.26
C GLY A 605 15.52 -24.90 41.82
N THR A 606 15.22 -24.11 40.82
CA THR A 606 15.18 -24.53 39.42
C THR A 606 16.56 -24.91 38.90
N VAL A 607 16.64 -26.12 38.33
CA VAL A 607 17.88 -26.62 37.74
C VAL A 607 18.18 -25.92 36.40
N ARG A 608 19.42 -25.50 36.19
CA ARG A 608 19.87 -24.92 34.90
C ARG A 608 20.31 -26.03 33.95
N ALA A 609 19.48 -26.34 32.96
CA ALA A 609 19.83 -27.30 31.91
C ALA A 609 20.74 -26.61 30.85
N PRO A 610 21.79 -27.29 30.35
CA PRO A 610 22.61 -26.73 29.30
C PRO A 610 21.77 -26.49 28.02
N GLY A 611 22.04 -25.37 27.32
CA GLY A 611 21.36 -25.02 26.08
C GLY A 611 20.69 -23.66 26.13
N ILE A 612 20.02 -23.31 25.01
CA ILE A 612 19.31 -22.03 24.79
C ILE A 612 17.81 -22.25 24.79
N GLY A 613 17.08 -21.52 25.65
CA GLY A 613 15.64 -21.42 25.63
C GLY A 613 15.20 -20.18 24.86
N LEU A 614 14.36 -20.34 23.83
CA LEU A 614 13.75 -19.24 23.08
C LEU A 614 12.32 -19.01 23.55
N LEU A 615 12.04 -17.81 24.07
CA LEU A 615 10.74 -17.39 24.55
C LEU A 615 10.17 -16.29 23.66
N TYR A 616 9.17 -16.63 22.90
CA TYR A 616 8.52 -15.67 21.99
C TYR A 616 7.50 -14.83 22.74
N ASN A 617 7.59 -13.51 22.62
CA ASN A 617 6.65 -12.55 23.19
C ASN A 617 6.50 -11.31 22.28
N GLU A 618 5.52 -10.46 22.58
CA GLU A 618 5.31 -9.21 21.85
C GLU A 618 5.90 -7.98 22.57
N LEU A 619 6.41 -8.15 23.82
CA LEU A 619 6.99 -7.07 24.60
C LEU A 619 8.37 -6.66 24.07
N VAL A 620 8.52 -5.36 23.83
CA VAL A 620 9.79 -4.76 23.42
C VAL A 620 10.69 -4.45 24.61
N ARG A 621 10.10 -4.18 25.80
CA ARG A 621 10.80 -3.89 27.07
C ARG A 621 10.19 -4.67 28.24
N GLY A 622 10.98 -5.01 29.25
CA GLY A 622 10.53 -5.73 30.47
C GLY A 622 10.35 -7.24 30.24
N VAL A 623 10.09 -7.99 31.26
CA VAL A 623 9.89 -9.46 31.22
C VAL A 623 8.38 -9.73 31.19
N PRO A 624 7.87 -10.59 30.29
CA PRO A 624 6.44 -10.87 30.23
C PRO A 624 5.97 -11.62 31.48
N ALA A 625 4.77 -11.30 31.97
CA ALA A 625 4.17 -11.91 33.16
C ALA A 625 4.08 -13.45 33.08
N ILE A 626 3.81 -13.97 31.88
CA ILE A 626 3.75 -15.41 31.62
C ILE A 626 5.05 -16.14 31.98
N PHE A 627 6.20 -15.43 31.93
CA PHE A 627 7.47 -16.02 32.31
C PHE A 627 7.55 -16.31 33.81
N GLY A 628 6.90 -15.53 34.66
CA GLY A 628 6.77 -15.83 36.09
C GLY A 628 6.03 -17.14 36.30
N HIS A 629 4.91 -17.37 35.66
CA HIS A 629 4.19 -18.64 35.71
C HIS A 629 5.02 -19.79 35.14
N PHE A 630 5.79 -19.56 34.09
CA PHE A 630 6.69 -20.56 33.55
C PHE A 630 7.75 -20.97 34.57
N LEU A 631 8.35 -20.02 35.30
CA LEU A 631 9.34 -20.26 36.34
C LEU A 631 8.76 -21.07 37.52
N THR A 632 7.51 -20.81 37.89
CA THR A 632 6.87 -21.52 39.01
C THR A 632 6.41 -22.94 38.67
N THR A 633 6.17 -23.23 37.41
CA THR A 633 5.66 -24.54 36.94
C THR A 633 6.74 -25.48 36.43
N MET A 634 7.89 -24.96 35.96
CA MET A 634 8.95 -25.78 35.37
C MET A 634 10.09 -26.05 36.34
N PRO A 635 10.46 -27.33 36.56
CA PRO A 635 11.53 -27.71 37.48
C PRO A 635 12.93 -27.38 36.93
N ALA A 636 13.06 -27.17 35.62
CA ALA A 636 14.32 -26.86 34.96
C ALA A 636 14.16 -25.81 33.89
N ILE A 637 15.16 -24.92 33.78
CA ILE A 637 15.23 -23.89 32.73
C ILE A 637 16.61 -23.92 32.06
N HIS A 638 16.64 -23.52 30.79
CA HIS A 638 17.90 -23.45 30.05
C HIS A 638 18.87 -22.43 30.66
N SER A 639 20.16 -22.72 30.56
CA SER A 639 21.24 -21.86 31.08
C SER A 639 21.24 -20.49 30.42
N MET A 640 20.89 -20.40 29.13
CA MET A 640 20.69 -19.15 28.41
C MET A 640 19.22 -19.03 27.96
N ILE A 641 18.62 -17.87 28.21
CA ILE A 641 17.25 -17.56 27.81
C ILE A 641 17.26 -16.34 26.90
N ILE A 642 16.60 -16.45 25.75
CA ILE A 642 16.44 -15.36 24.80
C ILE A 642 14.96 -15.06 24.62
N PHE A 643 14.53 -13.88 25.04
CA PHE A 643 13.20 -13.35 24.75
C PHE A 643 13.18 -12.84 23.33
N VAL A 644 12.44 -13.50 22.44
CA VAL A 644 12.35 -13.14 21.03
C VAL A 644 11.07 -12.36 20.79
N CYS A 645 11.24 -11.07 20.40
CA CYS A 645 10.13 -10.23 19.97
C CYS A 645 10.17 -10.08 18.45
N ILE A 646 9.15 -10.58 17.76
CA ILE A 646 9.01 -10.38 16.31
C ILE A 646 8.20 -9.10 16.09
N LYS A 647 8.82 -8.11 15.46
CA LYS A 647 8.23 -6.81 15.22
C LYS A 647 8.11 -6.52 13.74
N TRP A 648 6.91 -6.15 13.32
CA TRP A 648 6.67 -5.61 11.99
C TRP A 648 6.83 -4.10 12.02
N VAL A 649 7.71 -3.60 11.16
CA VAL A 649 8.00 -2.17 11.05
C VAL A 649 7.33 -1.64 9.79
N PRO A 650 6.85 -0.38 9.78
CA PRO A 650 6.22 0.23 8.62
C PRO A 650 7.27 0.60 7.55
N VAL A 651 7.98 -0.41 7.05
CA VAL A 651 8.95 -0.30 5.95
C VAL A 651 8.81 -1.53 5.07
N PRO A 652 9.01 -1.42 3.76
CA PRO A 652 8.95 -2.57 2.87
C PRO A 652 10.01 -3.63 3.19
N VAL A 653 11.25 -3.20 3.42
CA VAL A 653 12.38 -4.07 3.70
C VAL A 653 13.24 -3.50 4.83
N VAL A 654 13.62 -4.35 5.80
CA VAL A 654 14.62 -4.00 6.82
C VAL A 654 15.97 -4.56 6.39
N PRO A 655 17.04 -3.73 6.32
CA PRO A 655 18.39 -4.18 6.03
C PRO A 655 18.86 -5.26 7.00
N GLN A 656 19.72 -6.16 6.55
CA GLN A 656 20.14 -7.32 7.36
C GLN A 656 20.90 -6.91 8.63
N ASN A 657 21.70 -5.86 8.56
CA ASN A 657 22.44 -5.29 9.69
C ASN A 657 21.56 -4.62 10.74
N GLU A 658 20.34 -4.22 10.40
CA GLU A 658 19.39 -3.57 11.30
C GLU A 658 18.23 -4.47 11.71
N ARG A 659 18.22 -5.71 11.21
CA ARG A 659 17.10 -6.64 11.42
C ARG A 659 17.02 -7.16 12.83
N PHE A 660 18.16 -7.44 13.47
CA PHE A 660 18.20 -8.04 14.79
C PHE A 660 18.84 -7.08 15.78
N LEU A 661 18.14 -6.77 16.86
CA LEU A 661 18.65 -6.02 17.99
C LEU A 661 18.77 -6.95 19.17
N PHE A 662 19.99 -7.18 19.64
CA PHE A 662 20.26 -7.95 20.85
C PHE A 662 20.54 -7.02 22.02
N ARG A 663 19.91 -7.29 23.15
CA ARG A 663 20.09 -6.56 24.39
C ARG A 663 20.11 -7.56 25.57
N ARG A 664 20.94 -7.31 26.57
CA ARG A 664 20.88 -8.04 27.83
C ARG A 664 19.69 -7.52 28.65
N VAL A 665 18.95 -8.42 29.29
CA VAL A 665 17.76 -8.08 30.10
C VAL A 665 18.08 -8.03 31.58
N CYS A 666 19.06 -8.81 32.05
CA CYS A 666 19.41 -8.97 33.46
C CYS A 666 20.85 -8.59 33.75
N PRO A 667 21.22 -8.40 35.05
CA PRO A 667 22.61 -8.27 35.49
C PRO A 667 23.49 -9.43 35.03
N LYS A 668 24.83 -9.24 35.10
CA LYS A 668 25.82 -10.15 34.49
C LYS A 668 25.71 -11.63 34.93
N ASN A 669 25.14 -11.89 36.10
CA ASN A 669 25.01 -13.24 36.68
C ASN A 669 23.91 -14.09 36.04
N TYR A 670 22.99 -13.48 35.29
CA TYR A 670 21.90 -14.17 34.60
C TYR A 670 22.06 -14.07 33.10
N HIS A 671 22.16 -15.19 32.39
CA HIS A 671 22.29 -15.24 30.94
C HIS A 671 20.94 -15.10 30.26
N MET A 672 20.31 -13.92 30.42
CA MET A 672 19.04 -13.60 29.77
C MET A 672 19.20 -12.44 28.81
N PHE A 673 18.77 -12.67 27.57
CA PHE A 673 18.90 -11.73 26.48
C PHE A 673 17.56 -11.48 25.84
N ARG A 674 17.45 -10.36 25.16
CA ARG A 674 16.33 -10.04 24.27
C ARG A 674 16.83 -9.89 22.85
N CYS A 675 16.11 -10.53 21.93
CA CYS A 675 16.30 -10.37 20.51
C CYS A 675 15.05 -9.75 19.92
N ILE A 676 15.13 -8.54 19.40
CA ILE A 676 14.06 -7.90 18.65
C ILE A 676 14.33 -8.14 17.18
N ALA A 677 13.54 -9.01 16.56
CA ALA A 677 13.60 -9.32 15.13
C ALA A 677 12.64 -8.41 14.37
N ARG A 678 13.19 -7.45 13.62
CA ARG A 678 12.43 -6.47 12.84
C ARG A 678 12.24 -6.95 11.40
N TYR A 679 11.01 -6.93 10.93
CA TYR A 679 10.66 -7.31 9.57
C TYR A 679 9.82 -6.22 8.91
N GLY A 680 10.12 -5.98 7.64
CA GLY A 680 9.27 -5.18 6.77
C GLY A 680 8.17 -6.05 6.15
N HIS A 681 7.13 -5.41 5.64
CA HIS A 681 5.96 -6.13 5.11
C HIS A 681 6.22 -6.90 3.81
N ARG A 682 7.37 -6.71 3.16
CA ARG A 682 7.72 -7.38 1.89
C ARG A 682 8.35 -8.77 2.05
N LYS A 683 8.92 -9.13 3.22
CA LYS A 683 9.53 -10.45 3.44
C LYS A 683 8.57 -11.42 4.13
N GLY A 684 8.07 -12.41 3.38
CA GLY A 684 7.42 -13.59 3.92
C GLY A 684 8.42 -14.60 4.53
N SER A 685 8.01 -15.41 5.49
CA SER A 685 8.78 -16.44 6.24
C SER A 685 9.82 -15.91 7.26
N ALA A 686 9.37 -15.02 8.14
CA ALA A 686 10.16 -14.53 9.27
C ALA A 686 10.72 -15.65 10.17
N TRP A 687 9.96 -16.72 10.39
CA TRP A 687 10.27 -17.79 11.33
C TRP A 687 11.52 -18.61 10.99
N LEU A 688 11.68 -19.03 9.74
CA LEU A 688 12.80 -19.85 9.30
C LEU A 688 14.15 -19.11 9.34
N GLN A 689 14.13 -17.81 9.06
CA GLN A 689 15.36 -17.00 9.07
C GLN A 689 15.79 -16.66 10.49
N THR A 690 14.85 -16.35 11.39
CA THR A 690 15.14 -16.09 12.81
C THR A 690 15.73 -17.34 13.46
N PHE A 691 15.17 -18.51 13.19
CA PHE A 691 15.64 -19.78 13.75
C PHE A 691 17.04 -20.16 13.25
N ARG A 692 17.32 -20.00 11.97
CA ARG A 692 18.67 -20.25 11.41
C ARG A 692 19.75 -19.31 11.97
N LEU A 693 19.40 -18.04 12.18
CA LEU A 693 20.39 -17.06 12.64
C LEU A 693 20.71 -17.22 14.13
N ILE A 694 19.74 -17.58 14.94
CA ILE A 694 19.94 -17.86 16.36
C ILE A 694 20.81 -19.11 16.52
N ILE A 695 20.67 -20.12 15.65
CA ILE A 695 21.53 -21.30 15.62
C ILE A 695 22.94 -20.95 15.13
N MET A 696 23.12 -19.99 14.22
CA MET A 696 24.45 -19.58 13.71
C MET A 696 25.22 -18.67 14.69
N LEU A 697 24.56 -18.07 15.68
CA LEU A 697 25.18 -17.23 16.70
C LEU A 697 25.67 -18.04 17.92
N TYR A 698 25.50 -19.35 17.90
CA TYR A 698 26.01 -20.31 18.86
C TYR A 698 27.15 -21.12 18.27
#